data_6932c9651385b8a9013fe5abd22aad7c
#
_entry.id   6932c9651385b8a9013fe5abd22aad7c
#
_cell.length_a   1.000
_cell.length_b   1.000
_cell.length_c   1.000
_cell.angle_alpha   90.00
_cell.angle_beta   90.00
_cell.angle_gamma   90.00
#
_symmetry.space_group_name_H-M   'P 1'
#
loop_
_entity.id
_entity.type
_entity.pdbx_description
1 polymer ?
#
loop_
_entity_poly.entity_id
_entity_poly.type
_entity_poly.pdbx_seq_one_letter_code
_entity_poly.pdbx_strand_id
1 'polypeptide(L)'
;MIIKKTILMTLFLLTSFFAAANIKLPHIIASRMVLQQKSECTLWGKADPNEQIKITASWGQTAQTTALQNGTWSVKISTPEYGGPYYIDFAGKNVLRISDVLIGEVWLVSGQTNMEIPMVGWPPYDTIQGGAQALAAADNDNIRFVMLQQKASFDLEEDNNCWWTKATPENCKPFSAMAYFYAKKLYEETGIPIGVIQCCWNGCNTESWIDLETVKTVPTLRNAVAEYERCKPLQKQLEDWVKSHKTITLNSDWRKRYDGVDFFDKEAARLSYADENWKEMELPCYMDNREGIGSFDGIVWFRKWVDIPIEWVGKKLILSLGPIDDMDITYVNGEKIGETLGDGKWNHSREYEIPAETVLSNEMVIAIRVIDCGNGGGLCGVKEALCIYPEGEEDKAINIAGKWKYLPTAEYKDGVFYSYDLKTREYYNRPEVPVVLNMKTISAAYNAMINPVKNYTICGVLVSMGESNVGRSTEYLKLFPALATSWRTAFKNPDMKFYFSQIAPYPYQAGESQCMREAQRRCQALIPNSGMVSVLDFGNRYGFHYAQKQQAAERFAAWALNDVYGKKCEVSGPEFSQMIIKGDKVFLIFSHVEGGLVCKGKHLTNFQVVDAKGVAYDAEAEINGNVISVWAQDCKSPKNVRYAYKDWVDDVTFYNGAGFPASSFTTEKKLIDTAEY
;
A
#
# COMPACT_ATOMS: atom_id res chain seq x y z
N MET A 1 71.88 11.34 -48.90
CA MET A 1 71.27 11.86 -47.66
C MET A 1 69.85 11.38 -47.62
N ILE A 2 69.66 10.24 -46.96
CA ILE A 2 68.39 9.51 -47.00
C ILE A 2 67.68 9.71 -45.60
N ILE A 3 66.56 10.39 -45.61
CA ILE A 3 65.76 10.58 -44.41
C ILE A 3 64.76 9.40 -44.27
N LYS A 4 65.01 8.54 -43.28
CA LYS A 4 64.07 7.49 -42.88
C LYS A 4 62.88 8.10 -42.15
N LYS A 5 61.68 7.99 -42.73
CA LYS A 5 60.44 8.21 -42.02
C LYS A 5 60.09 6.97 -41.22
N THR A 6 60.12 7.09 -39.89
CA THR A 6 59.63 6.08 -38.98
C THR A 6 58.16 6.35 -38.76
N ILE A 7 57.24 5.46 -39.21
CA ILE A 7 55.84 5.48 -38.95
C ILE A 7 55.61 4.81 -37.56
N LEU A 8 55.25 5.62 -36.57
CA LEU A 8 54.87 5.13 -35.27
C LEU A 8 53.37 4.73 -35.34
N MET A 9 53.14 3.43 -35.44
CA MET A 9 51.80 2.86 -35.45
C MET A 9 51.35 2.70 -33.98
N THR A 10 50.59 3.68 -33.49
CA THR A 10 49.97 3.64 -32.15
C THR A 10 48.79 2.65 -32.18
N LEU A 11 49.02 1.47 -31.65
CA LEU A 11 47.99 0.46 -31.43
C LEU A 11 47.14 0.92 -30.26
N PHE A 12 45.97 1.52 -30.56
CA PHE A 12 44.94 1.76 -29.55
C PHE A 12 44.34 0.39 -29.18
N LEU A 13 44.81 -0.20 -28.09
CA LEU A 13 44.11 -1.27 -27.40
C LEU A 13 42.85 -0.68 -26.79
N LEU A 14 41.74 -0.80 -27.50
CA LEU A 14 40.40 -0.70 -26.89
C LEU A 14 40.25 -1.87 -25.90
N THR A 15 40.69 -1.67 -24.68
CA THR A 15 40.21 -2.49 -23.56
C THR A 15 38.76 -2.10 -23.34
N SER A 16 37.86 -2.76 -24.07
CA SER A 16 36.46 -2.84 -23.64
C SER A 16 36.48 -3.46 -22.25
N PHE A 17 36.30 -2.65 -21.24
CA PHE A 17 35.85 -3.12 -19.93
C PHE A 17 34.49 -3.78 -20.17
N PHE A 18 34.48 -5.06 -20.47
CA PHE A 18 33.30 -5.87 -20.25
C PHE A 18 33.08 -5.86 -18.74
N ALA A 19 32.20 -5.02 -18.28
CA ALA A 19 31.60 -5.22 -16.97
C ALA A 19 31.03 -6.64 -17.02
N ALA A 20 31.66 -7.58 -16.33
CA ALA A 20 31.22 -8.95 -16.27
C ALA A 20 29.82 -8.92 -15.64
N ALA A 21 28.79 -9.02 -16.47
CA ALA A 21 27.42 -9.12 -15.96
C ALA A 21 27.33 -10.54 -15.39
N ASN A 22 27.32 -10.63 -14.09
CA ASN A 22 27.10 -11.87 -13.35
C ASN A 22 25.60 -12.18 -13.34
N ILE A 23 25.23 -13.45 -13.16
CA ILE A 23 23.85 -13.83 -12.85
C ILE A 23 23.34 -12.94 -11.73
N LYS A 24 22.20 -12.29 -11.97
CA LYS A 24 21.45 -11.47 -10.99
C LYS A 24 20.05 -12.03 -10.83
N LEU A 25 19.66 -12.28 -9.61
CA LEU A 25 18.33 -12.74 -9.26
C LEU A 25 17.48 -11.54 -8.81
N PRO A 26 16.16 -11.52 -9.08
CA PRO A 26 15.28 -10.53 -8.48
C PRO A 26 15.18 -10.77 -6.98
N HIS A 27 14.89 -9.73 -6.22
CA HIS A 27 14.86 -9.79 -4.75
C HIS A 27 13.95 -10.88 -4.18
N ILE A 28 12.85 -11.21 -4.87
CA ILE A 28 11.93 -12.27 -4.44
C ILE A 28 12.55 -13.68 -4.53
N ILE A 29 13.55 -13.90 -5.40
CA ILE A 29 14.28 -15.16 -5.53
C ILE A 29 15.53 -15.10 -4.64
N ALA A 30 15.38 -15.43 -3.38
CA ALA A 30 16.40 -15.23 -2.37
C ALA A 30 16.41 -16.35 -1.32
N SER A 31 17.43 -16.37 -0.48
CA SER A 31 17.49 -17.27 0.68
C SER A 31 16.27 -17.07 1.58
N ARG A 32 15.83 -18.15 2.21
CA ARG A 32 14.62 -18.24 3.06
C ARG A 32 13.30 -18.23 2.30
N MET A 33 13.27 -18.17 0.97
CA MET A 33 12.02 -18.25 0.22
C MET A 33 11.31 -19.59 0.41
N VAL A 34 9.99 -19.60 0.13
CA VAL A 34 9.19 -20.81 0.02
C VAL A 34 8.78 -21.00 -1.43
N LEU A 35 9.02 -22.17 -2.00
CA LEU A 35 8.54 -22.54 -3.32
C LEU A 35 7.26 -23.38 -3.21
N GLN A 36 6.33 -23.20 -4.16
CA GLN A 36 5.10 -23.97 -4.21
C GLN A 36 5.42 -25.47 -4.40
N GLN A 37 4.85 -26.34 -3.55
CA GLN A 37 5.04 -27.79 -3.66
C GLN A 37 4.35 -28.39 -4.89
N LYS A 38 4.80 -29.59 -5.31
CA LYS A 38 4.19 -30.40 -6.39
C LYS A 38 3.90 -29.58 -7.65
N SER A 39 4.82 -28.67 -8.01
CA SER A 39 4.61 -27.67 -9.04
C SER A 39 5.85 -27.48 -9.92
N GLU A 40 5.62 -26.94 -11.10
CA GLU A 40 6.66 -26.43 -11.98
C GLU A 40 6.93 -24.96 -11.63
N CYS A 41 7.84 -24.71 -10.69
CA CYS A 41 8.18 -23.37 -10.24
C CYS A 41 9.07 -22.65 -11.25
N THR A 42 8.78 -21.39 -11.55
CA THR A 42 9.62 -20.57 -12.42
C THR A 42 10.69 -19.89 -11.60
N LEU A 43 11.96 -20.01 -12.06
CA LEU A 43 13.09 -19.21 -11.61
C LEU A 43 13.53 -18.31 -12.76
N TRP A 44 13.89 -17.05 -12.46
CA TRP A 44 14.23 -16.06 -13.48
C TRP A 44 15.23 -15.04 -12.96
N GLY A 45 15.83 -14.30 -13.87
CA GLY A 45 16.78 -13.25 -13.54
C GLY A 45 17.42 -12.62 -14.77
N LYS A 46 18.56 -12.01 -14.57
CA LYS A 46 19.40 -11.42 -15.61
C LYS A 46 20.77 -12.07 -15.63
N ALA A 47 21.41 -12.09 -16.81
CA ALA A 47 22.77 -12.52 -17.04
C ALA A 47 23.31 -11.86 -18.32
N ASP A 48 24.52 -12.16 -18.72
CA ASP A 48 25.01 -11.71 -20.02
C ASP A 48 24.20 -12.30 -21.19
N PRO A 49 24.04 -11.58 -22.30
CA PRO A 49 23.39 -12.14 -23.48
C PRO A 49 24.04 -13.47 -23.91
N ASN A 50 23.20 -14.47 -24.17
CA ASN A 50 23.59 -15.85 -24.54
C ASN A 50 24.40 -16.61 -23.47
N GLU A 51 24.43 -16.14 -22.23
CA GLU A 51 25.04 -16.88 -21.13
C GLU A 51 24.24 -18.14 -20.82
N GLN A 52 24.93 -19.28 -20.72
CA GLN A 52 24.33 -20.54 -20.28
C GLN A 52 24.28 -20.58 -18.76
N ILE A 53 23.12 -20.89 -18.21
CA ILE A 53 22.85 -20.94 -16.79
C ILE A 53 22.39 -22.33 -16.43
N LYS A 54 23.12 -22.99 -15.52
CA LYS A 54 22.74 -24.27 -14.93
C LYS A 54 22.23 -24.05 -13.51
N ILE A 55 21.06 -24.59 -13.21
CA ILE A 55 20.46 -24.58 -11.89
C ILE A 55 20.52 -26.00 -11.32
N THR A 56 20.95 -26.11 -10.06
CA THR A 56 21.00 -27.40 -9.34
C THR A 56 20.37 -27.20 -7.97
N ALA A 57 19.30 -27.93 -7.71
CA ALA A 57 18.61 -27.92 -6.45
C ALA A 57 18.95 -29.14 -5.59
N SER A 58 19.10 -28.92 -4.28
CA SER A 58 19.53 -29.99 -3.36
C SER A 58 18.51 -31.11 -3.18
N TRP A 59 17.28 -30.94 -3.66
CA TRP A 59 16.28 -32.04 -3.74
C TRP A 59 16.43 -32.91 -4.99
N GLY A 60 17.53 -32.78 -5.74
CA GLY A 60 17.88 -33.63 -6.86
C GLY A 60 17.44 -33.16 -8.25
N GLN A 61 16.79 -32.01 -8.34
CA GLN A 61 16.37 -31.45 -9.63
C GLN A 61 17.46 -30.57 -10.23
N THR A 62 17.55 -30.59 -11.57
CA THR A 62 18.46 -29.74 -12.35
C THR A 62 17.70 -29.14 -13.53
N ALA A 63 18.04 -27.90 -13.89
CA ALA A 63 17.50 -27.23 -15.06
C ALA A 63 18.62 -26.44 -15.77
N GLN A 64 18.44 -26.13 -17.06
CA GLN A 64 19.36 -25.32 -17.83
C GLN A 64 18.57 -24.33 -18.70
N THR A 65 19.14 -23.15 -18.89
CA THR A 65 18.59 -22.12 -19.77
C THR A 65 19.71 -21.27 -20.35
N THR A 66 19.37 -20.47 -21.35
CA THR A 66 20.30 -19.50 -21.96
C THR A 66 19.66 -18.12 -21.88
N ALA A 67 20.38 -17.13 -21.41
CA ALA A 67 19.92 -15.74 -21.37
C ALA A 67 19.64 -15.22 -22.79
N LEU A 68 18.54 -14.50 -22.94
CA LEU A 68 18.17 -13.85 -24.19
C LEU A 68 19.12 -12.68 -24.52
N GLN A 69 18.96 -12.09 -25.71
CA GLN A 69 19.76 -10.94 -26.15
C GLN A 69 19.61 -9.70 -25.24
N ASN A 70 18.49 -9.56 -24.57
CA ASN A 70 18.23 -8.50 -23.58
C ASN A 70 18.75 -8.85 -22.18
N GLY A 71 19.46 -9.98 -22.03
CA GLY A 71 20.02 -10.44 -20.77
C GLY A 71 19.02 -11.13 -19.84
N THR A 72 17.74 -11.23 -20.16
CA THR A 72 16.74 -11.92 -19.31
C THR A 72 16.81 -13.43 -19.52
N TRP A 73 16.54 -14.18 -18.46
CA TRP A 73 16.40 -15.65 -18.53
C TRP A 73 15.29 -16.13 -17.61
N SER A 74 14.70 -17.25 -17.94
CA SER A 74 13.75 -17.97 -17.07
C SER A 74 13.84 -19.45 -17.34
N VAL A 75 13.51 -20.26 -16.33
CA VAL A 75 13.48 -21.71 -16.42
C VAL A 75 12.48 -22.27 -15.39
N LYS A 76 11.89 -23.39 -15.69
CA LYS A 76 11.06 -24.15 -14.75
C LYS A 76 11.87 -25.20 -14.03
N ILE A 77 11.56 -25.40 -12.75
CA ILE A 77 12.12 -26.46 -11.91
C ILE A 77 10.99 -27.14 -11.13
N SER A 78 10.94 -28.47 -11.21
CA SER A 78 9.93 -29.25 -10.49
C SER A 78 10.23 -29.29 -9.00
N THR A 79 9.21 -29.10 -8.17
CA THR A 79 9.29 -29.21 -6.71
C THR A 79 8.62 -30.49 -6.21
N PRO A 80 9.22 -31.20 -5.24
CA PRO A 80 8.59 -32.36 -4.61
C PRO A 80 7.45 -31.94 -3.67
N GLU A 81 6.97 -32.88 -2.89
CA GLU A 81 6.14 -32.61 -1.72
C GLU A 81 6.90 -31.73 -0.71
N TYR A 82 6.16 -31.03 0.16
CA TYR A 82 6.72 -30.07 1.10
C TYR A 82 7.89 -30.62 1.95
N GLY A 83 8.77 -29.75 2.33
CA GLY A 83 9.96 -30.06 3.14
C GLY A 83 11.05 -29.02 3.05
N GLY A 84 12.23 -29.39 3.51
CA GLY A 84 13.41 -28.51 3.56
C GLY A 84 14.05 -28.50 4.95
N PRO A 85 15.03 -27.61 5.18
CA PRO A 85 15.52 -26.59 4.26
C PRO A 85 16.42 -27.12 3.14
N TYR A 86 16.28 -26.55 1.97
CA TYR A 86 17.05 -26.86 0.76
C TYR A 86 17.95 -25.68 0.36
N TYR A 87 18.80 -25.92 -0.64
CA TYR A 87 19.54 -24.87 -1.36
C TYR A 87 19.43 -25.03 -2.86
N ILE A 88 19.65 -23.93 -3.58
CA ILE A 88 19.68 -23.91 -5.05
C ILE A 88 20.94 -23.17 -5.49
N ASP A 89 21.72 -23.82 -6.36
CA ASP A 89 22.89 -23.27 -7.01
C ASP A 89 22.55 -22.82 -8.42
N PHE A 90 23.03 -21.62 -8.76
CA PHE A 90 22.97 -21.02 -10.08
C PHE A 90 24.40 -20.88 -10.59
N ALA A 91 24.76 -21.57 -11.65
CA ALA A 91 26.10 -21.58 -12.20
C ALA A 91 26.07 -21.07 -13.65
N GLY A 92 26.76 -19.98 -13.90
CA GLY A 92 27.09 -19.38 -15.18
C GLY A 92 28.50 -18.88 -15.14
N LYS A 93 28.77 -17.63 -15.54
CA LYS A 93 30.05 -16.97 -15.36
C LYS A 93 30.43 -16.75 -13.90
N ASN A 94 29.43 -16.57 -13.05
CA ASN A 94 29.54 -16.61 -11.59
C ASN A 94 28.73 -17.78 -11.02
N VAL A 95 28.91 -18.04 -9.73
CA VAL A 95 28.12 -19.01 -8.99
C VAL A 95 27.42 -18.29 -7.83
N LEU A 96 26.09 -18.44 -7.77
CA LEU A 96 25.27 -17.97 -6.68
C LEU A 96 24.61 -19.15 -6.00
N ARG A 97 24.55 -19.12 -4.66
CA ARG A 97 23.77 -20.06 -3.86
C ARG A 97 22.72 -19.31 -3.05
N ILE A 98 21.49 -19.72 -3.15
CA ILE A 98 20.44 -19.38 -2.22
C ILE A 98 20.18 -20.57 -1.29
N SER A 99 20.04 -20.31 0.00
CA SER A 99 19.97 -21.31 1.05
C SER A 99 18.72 -21.17 1.90
N ASP A 100 18.46 -22.16 2.76
CA ASP A 100 17.32 -22.14 3.67
C ASP A 100 15.98 -22.00 2.89
N VAL A 101 15.88 -22.68 1.75
CA VAL A 101 14.68 -22.72 0.92
C VAL A 101 13.74 -23.79 1.44
N LEU A 102 12.47 -23.45 1.67
CA LEU A 102 11.42 -24.41 1.97
C LEU A 102 10.59 -24.69 0.72
N ILE A 103 10.04 -25.89 0.66
CA ILE A 103 8.97 -26.25 -0.27
C ILE A 103 7.70 -26.40 0.55
N GLY A 104 6.64 -25.72 0.13
CA GLY A 104 5.38 -25.66 0.87
C GLY A 104 4.28 -25.01 0.05
N GLU A 105 3.39 -24.27 0.70
CA GLU A 105 2.32 -23.52 0.04
C GLU A 105 2.62 -22.04 -0.01
N VAL A 106 2.46 -21.42 -1.17
CA VAL A 106 2.71 -19.98 -1.34
C VAL A 106 1.42 -19.24 -1.62
N TRP A 107 1.14 -18.23 -0.80
CA TRP A 107 -0.04 -17.38 -0.89
C TRP A 107 0.35 -15.91 -1.10
N LEU A 108 -0.35 -15.23 -1.99
CA LEU A 108 -0.24 -13.78 -2.12
C LEU A 108 -1.39 -13.14 -1.35
N VAL A 109 -1.08 -12.19 -0.49
CA VAL A 109 -2.08 -11.38 0.22
C VAL A 109 -2.02 -9.95 -0.25
N SER A 110 -3.18 -9.38 -0.60
CA SER A 110 -3.26 -8.05 -1.17
C SER A 110 -4.52 -7.32 -0.74
N GLY A 111 -4.48 -6.02 -0.90
CA GLY A 111 -5.63 -5.16 -0.60
C GLY A 111 -5.23 -3.85 0.07
N GLN A 112 -6.20 -3.31 0.79
CA GLN A 112 -6.13 -2.04 1.48
C GLN A 112 -5.80 -2.24 2.96
N THR A 113 -6.07 -1.22 3.76
CA THR A 113 -5.75 -1.12 5.18
C THR A 113 -6.13 -2.36 6.00
N ASN A 114 -7.34 -2.92 5.80
CA ASN A 114 -7.77 -4.09 6.57
C ASN A 114 -6.92 -5.35 6.33
N MET A 115 -6.26 -5.46 5.16
CA MET A 115 -5.27 -6.50 4.90
C MET A 115 -3.86 -6.08 5.33
N GLU A 116 -3.55 -4.79 5.31
CA GLU A 116 -2.21 -4.27 5.58
C GLU A 116 -1.87 -4.15 7.06
N ILE A 117 -2.83 -3.78 7.92
CA ILE A 117 -2.58 -3.49 9.35
C ILE A 117 -1.63 -4.50 9.96
N PRO A 118 -0.47 -4.03 10.50
CA PRO A 118 0.57 -4.90 11.01
C PRO A 118 0.19 -5.58 12.34
N MET A 119 0.93 -6.58 12.73
CA MET A 119 0.72 -7.32 14.00
C MET A 119 0.76 -6.42 15.25
N VAL A 120 1.54 -5.33 15.21
CA VAL A 120 1.56 -4.33 16.31
C VAL A 120 0.37 -3.37 16.26
N GLY A 121 -0.45 -3.42 15.20
CA GLY A 121 -1.47 -2.39 14.92
C GLY A 121 -0.85 -1.04 14.55
N TRP A 122 -1.70 0.00 14.53
CA TRP A 122 -1.31 1.41 14.44
C TRP A 122 -1.83 2.17 15.66
N PRO A 123 -1.15 2.04 16.82
CA PRO A 123 -1.58 2.74 18.04
C PRO A 123 -1.62 4.27 17.87
N PRO A 124 -2.54 4.96 18.55
CA PRO A 124 -3.49 4.41 19.53
C PRO A 124 -4.82 3.92 18.92
N TYR A 125 -5.04 4.07 17.61
CA TYR A 125 -6.35 3.94 17.01
C TYR A 125 -6.68 2.51 16.56
N ASP A 126 -5.76 1.84 15.86
CA ASP A 126 -5.99 0.51 15.29
C ASP A 126 -5.22 -0.56 16.09
N THR A 127 -5.93 -1.32 16.91
CA THR A 127 -5.37 -2.40 17.70
C THR A 127 -5.75 -3.76 17.14
N ILE A 128 -4.94 -4.78 17.39
CA ILE A 128 -5.21 -6.16 16.98
C ILE A 128 -5.64 -6.96 18.21
N GLN A 129 -6.85 -7.51 18.18
CA GLN A 129 -7.35 -8.37 19.26
C GLN A 129 -6.46 -9.62 19.37
N GLY A 130 -5.87 -9.85 20.57
CA GLY A 130 -4.93 -10.95 20.80
C GLY A 130 -3.57 -10.78 20.13
N GLY A 131 -3.30 -9.65 19.48
CA GLY A 131 -2.08 -9.41 18.69
C GLY A 131 -0.79 -9.50 19.50
N ALA A 132 -0.76 -8.91 20.69
CA ALA A 132 0.42 -8.92 21.56
C ALA A 132 0.80 -10.35 21.98
N GLN A 133 -0.18 -11.18 22.37
CA GLN A 133 0.04 -12.59 22.74
C GLN A 133 0.50 -13.41 21.53
N ALA A 134 -0.15 -13.20 20.38
CA ALA A 134 0.21 -13.89 19.15
C ALA A 134 1.61 -13.51 18.68
N LEU A 135 1.99 -12.24 18.81
CA LEU A 135 3.32 -11.74 18.47
C LEU A 135 4.40 -12.35 19.37
N ALA A 136 4.16 -12.38 20.70
CA ALA A 136 5.09 -13.00 21.64
C ALA A 136 5.32 -14.50 21.39
N ALA A 137 4.33 -15.18 20.82
CA ALA A 137 4.39 -16.61 20.45
C ALA A 137 4.81 -16.85 18.99
N ALA A 138 5.15 -15.81 18.23
CA ALA A 138 5.49 -15.91 16.82
C ALA A 138 6.93 -16.40 16.61
N ASP A 139 7.16 -17.69 16.85
CA ASP A 139 8.46 -18.34 16.63
C ASP A 139 8.23 -19.64 15.83
N ASN A 140 8.26 -19.53 14.50
CA ASN A 140 8.03 -20.66 13.61
C ASN A 140 8.82 -20.55 12.30
N ASP A 141 9.85 -21.38 12.17
CA ASP A 141 10.71 -21.45 11.00
C ASP A 141 9.98 -21.89 9.70
N ASN A 142 8.80 -22.49 9.80
CA ASN A 142 8.01 -22.96 8.67
C ASN A 142 7.00 -21.93 8.16
N ILE A 143 6.87 -20.79 8.85
CA ILE A 143 6.12 -19.65 8.35
C ILE A 143 7.12 -18.60 7.87
N ARG A 144 7.08 -18.30 6.59
CA ARG A 144 7.96 -17.33 5.93
C ARG A 144 7.14 -16.27 5.25
N PHE A 145 7.62 -15.05 5.25
CA PHE A 145 6.96 -13.97 4.55
C PHE A 145 7.93 -13.00 3.92
N VAL A 146 7.46 -12.37 2.87
CA VAL A 146 8.11 -11.27 2.17
C VAL A 146 7.12 -10.14 2.01
N MET A 147 7.53 -8.92 2.35
CA MET A 147 6.75 -7.70 2.13
C MET A 147 7.33 -6.97 0.92
N LEU A 148 6.47 -6.68 -0.07
CA LEU A 148 6.85 -5.86 -1.21
C LEU A 148 6.85 -4.38 -0.80
N GLN A 149 7.86 -3.65 -1.24
CA GLN A 149 7.90 -2.20 -1.08
C GLN A 149 6.72 -1.56 -1.83
N GLN A 150 5.96 -0.72 -1.15
CA GLN A 150 4.89 0.07 -1.75
C GLN A 150 5.48 1.04 -2.77
N LYS A 151 5.04 0.92 -4.00
CA LYS A 151 5.51 1.73 -5.13
C LYS A 151 4.42 1.82 -6.19
N ALA A 152 4.30 2.99 -6.81
CA ALA A 152 3.50 3.21 -8.00
C ALA A 152 4.42 3.42 -9.20
N SER A 153 4.05 2.91 -10.37
CA SER A 153 4.81 3.10 -11.61
C SER A 153 3.88 3.13 -12.82
N PHE A 154 4.18 4.02 -13.80
CA PHE A 154 3.58 3.96 -15.13
C PHE A 154 4.19 2.86 -15.99
N ASP A 155 5.38 2.38 -15.64
CA ASP A 155 6.09 1.30 -16.35
C ASP A 155 6.02 -0.01 -15.59
N LEU A 156 6.08 -1.11 -16.32
CA LEU A 156 6.15 -2.44 -15.74
C LEU A 156 7.52 -2.64 -15.09
N GLU A 157 7.58 -2.59 -13.77
CA GLU A 157 8.81 -2.85 -13.02
C GLU A 157 9.18 -4.34 -13.10
N GLU A 158 10.46 -4.63 -13.24
CA GLU A 158 10.96 -6.01 -13.33
C GLU A 158 11.29 -6.62 -11.98
N ASP A 159 11.49 -5.79 -10.95
CA ASP A 159 11.88 -6.17 -9.60
C ASP A 159 11.24 -5.25 -8.56
N ASN A 160 11.16 -5.71 -7.32
CA ASN A 160 10.68 -4.93 -6.18
C ASN A 160 11.61 -5.20 -5.00
N ASN A 161 12.00 -4.15 -4.29
CA ASN A 161 12.89 -4.28 -3.14
C ASN A 161 12.19 -5.00 -1.99
N CYS A 162 12.55 -6.26 -1.77
CA CYS A 162 11.92 -7.12 -0.77
C CYS A 162 12.89 -8.22 -0.32
N TRP A 163 12.61 -8.83 0.83
CA TRP A 163 13.39 -9.96 1.35
C TRP A 163 12.55 -10.89 2.20
N TRP A 164 12.84 -12.18 2.09
CA TRP A 164 12.17 -13.21 2.87
C TRP A 164 12.65 -13.24 4.32
N THR A 165 11.71 -13.34 5.26
CA THR A 165 11.98 -13.45 6.68
C THR A 165 11.24 -14.65 7.29
N LYS A 166 11.74 -15.13 8.44
CA LYS A 166 11.08 -16.14 9.27
C LYS A 166 10.12 -15.48 10.24
N ALA A 167 9.07 -16.19 10.62
CA ALA A 167 8.19 -15.74 11.68
C ALA A 167 8.90 -15.81 13.03
N THR A 168 9.39 -14.66 13.48
CA THR A 168 9.87 -14.40 14.84
C THR A 168 9.11 -13.23 15.44
N PRO A 169 9.09 -13.05 16.77
CA PRO A 169 8.40 -11.90 17.38
C PRO A 169 8.81 -10.57 16.74
N GLU A 170 10.10 -10.38 16.47
CA GLU A 170 10.60 -9.13 15.88
C GLU A 170 10.19 -8.95 14.41
N ASN A 171 10.37 -10.00 13.61
CA ASN A 171 10.07 -9.93 12.18
C ASN A 171 8.56 -9.80 11.89
N CYS A 172 7.71 -10.35 12.77
CA CYS A 172 6.25 -10.28 12.62
C CYS A 172 5.67 -8.91 12.96
N LYS A 173 6.37 -8.05 13.71
CA LYS A 173 5.86 -6.73 14.10
C LYS A 173 5.27 -5.93 12.92
N PRO A 174 6.00 -5.69 11.82
CA PRO A 174 5.52 -4.93 10.68
C PRO A 174 4.65 -5.74 9.71
N PHE A 175 4.57 -7.07 9.88
CA PHE A 175 3.87 -7.95 8.94
C PHE A 175 2.36 -7.92 9.17
N SER A 176 1.57 -8.03 8.11
CA SER A 176 0.11 -8.06 8.15
C SER A 176 -0.42 -9.05 9.20
N ALA A 177 -1.25 -8.56 10.11
CA ALA A 177 -1.89 -9.41 11.11
C ALA A 177 -2.80 -10.46 10.46
N MET A 178 -3.58 -10.07 9.45
CA MET A 178 -4.44 -10.97 8.68
C MET A 178 -3.62 -12.10 8.06
N ALA A 179 -2.53 -11.76 7.38
CA ALA A 179 -1.67 -12.72 6.70
C ALA A 179 -0.95 -13.65 7.68
N TYR A 180 -0.49 -13.12 8.82
CA TYR A 180 0.13 -13.94 9.85
C TYR A 180 -0.83 -14.97 10.43
N PHE A 181 -2.03 -14.55 10.86
CA PHE A 181 -3.01 -15.47 11.43
C PHE A 181 -3.50 -16.52 10.42
N TYR A 182 -3.62 -16.12 9.14
CA TYR A 182 -3.93 -17.06 8.08
C TYR A 182 -2.85 -18.13 7.90
N ALA A 183 -1.59 -17.72 7.78
CA ALA A 183 -0.47 -18.65 7.61
C ALA A 183 -0.31 -19.56 8.84
N LYS A 184 -0.46 -19.00 10.05
CA LYS A 184 -0.44 -19.75 11.32
C LYS A 184 -1.52 -20.81 11.32
N LYS A 185 -2.78 -20.47 11.00
CA LYS A 185 -3.91 -21.41 10.98
C LYS A 185 -3.68 -22.52 9.96
N LEU A 186 -3.22 -22.20 8.75
CA LEU A 186 -2.93 -23.23 7.75
C LEU A 186 -1.82 -24.17 8.20
N TYR A 187 -0.72 -23.63 8.77
CA TYR A 187 0.38 -24.47 9.26
C TYR A 187 -0.07 -25.38 10.40
N GLU A 188 -0.83 -24.87 11.36
CA GLU A 188 -1.36 -25.67 12.49
C GLU A 188 -2.26 -26.83 12.01
N GLU A 189 -3.02 -26.62 10.95
CA GLU A 189 -3.95 -27.61 10.41
C GLU A 189 -3.30 -28.62 9.47
N THR A 190 -2.21 -28.23 8.80
CA THR A 190 -1.64 -29.06 7.70
C THR A 190 -0.23 -29.55 7.97
N GLY A 191 0.54 -28.85 8.81
CA GLY A 191 1.98 -29.08 9.01
C GLY A 191 2.83 -28.68 7.79
N ILE A 192 2.24 -28.11 6.73
CA ILE A 192 2.92 -27.71 5.51
C ILE A 192 3.55 -26.34 5.72
N PRO A 193 4.83 -26.11 5.38
CA PRO A 193 5.42 -24.78 5.39
C PRO A 193 4.64 -23.79 4.55
N ILE A 194 4.44 -22.57 5.08
CA ILE A 194 3.65 -21.52 4.45
C ILE A 194 4.54 -20.33 4.10
N GLY A 195 4.57 -19.96 2.83
CA GLY A 195 5.15 -18.72 2.32
C GLY A 195 4.07 -17.70 2.00
N VAL A 196 4.22 -16.46 2.50
CA VAL A 196 3.28 -15.37 2.20
C VAL A 196 4.00 -14.22 1.53
N ILE A 197 3.47 -13.80 0.39
CA ILE A 197 3.88 -12.59 -0.33
C ILE A 197 2.88 -11.49 0.03
N GLN A 198 3.29 -10.54 0.86
CA GLN A 198 2.46 -9.40 1.23
C GLN A 198 2.61 -8.28 0.21
N CYS A 199 1.51 -7.94 -0.46
CA CYS A 199 1.41 -6.95 -1.52
C CYS A 199 0.20 -6.05 -1.24
N CYS A 200 0.27 -5.23 -0.19
CA CYS A 200 -0.81 -4.39 0.30
C CYS A 200 -0.44 -2.91 0.23
N TRP A 201 -1.45 -2.05 0.04
CA TRP A 201 -1.24 -0.61 0.10
C TRP A 201 -2.50 0.10 0.61
N ASN A 202 -2.35 0.77 1.75
CA ASN A 202 -3.38 1.57 2.37
C ASN A 202 -3.93 2.63 1.39
N GLY A 203 -5.26 2.83 1.39
CA GLY A 203 -5.90 3.87 0.60
C GLY A 203 -5.96 3.63 -0.91
N CYS A 204 -5.41 2.51 -1.43
CA CYS A 204 -5.50 2.18 -2.84
C CYS A 204 -6.95 1.90 -3.26
N ASN A 205 -7.22 2.00 -4.55
CA ASN A 205 -8.46 1.55 -5.18
C ASN A 205 -8.21 0.27 -6.00
N THR A 206 -9.28 -0.42 -6.36
CA THR A 206 -9.18 -1.73 -7.04
C THR A 206 -8.51 -1.61 -8.42
N GLU A 207 -8.79 -0.56 -9.18
CA GLU A 207 -8.27 -0.34 -10.51
C GLU A 207 -6.76 -0.11 -10.58
N SER A 208 -6.14 0.27 -9.47
CA SER A 208 -4.67 0.40 -9.37
C SER A 208 -3.95 -0.96 -9.46
N TRP A 209 -4.64 -2.03 -9.09
CA TRP A 209 -4.11 -3.40 -9.03
C TRP A 209 -4.36 -4.24 -10.29
N ILE A 210 -4.93 -3.65 -11.33
CA ILE A 210 -5.30 -4.33 -12.59
C ILE A 210 -4.34 -3.89 -13.69
N ASP A 211 -3.87 -4.80 -14.53
CA ASP A 211 -3.06 -4.44 -15.70
C ASP A 211 -3.82 -3.50 -16.65
N LEU A 212 -3.11 -2.62 -17.34
CA LEU A 212 -3.70 -1.58 -18.17
C LEU A 212 -4.61 -2.12 -19.29
N GLU A 213 -4.24 -3.24 -19.92
CA GLU A 213 -5.03 -3.81 -21.01
C GLU A 213 -6.37 -4.36 -20.49
N THR A 214 -6.37 -4.94 -19.30
CA THR A 214 -7.61 -5.35 -18.63
C THR A 214 -8.44 -4.14 -18.18
N VAL A 215 -7.82 -3.09 -17.64
CA VAL A 215 -8.53 -1.83 -17.28
C VAL A 215 -9.23 -1.22 -18.47
N LYS A 216 -8.62 -1.22 -19.67
CA LYS A 216 -9.22 -0.72 -20.93
C LYS A 216 -10.54 -1.42 -21.29
N THR A 217 -10.77 -2.63 -20.78
CA THR A 217 -12.03 -3.36 -21.02
C THR A 217 -13.18 -2.88 -20.14
N VAL A 218 -12.92 -2.04 -19.12
CA VAL A 218 -13.94 -1.47 -18.21
C VAL A 218 -14.39 -0.10 -18.74
N PRO A 219 -15.59 0.03 -19.35
CA PRO A 219 -15.97 1.23 -20.09
C PRO A 219 -16.02 2.52 -19.26
N THR A 220 -16.33 2.41 -17.97
CA THR A 220 -16.42 3.55 -17.04
C THR A 220 -15.04 4.16 -16.73
N LEU A 221 -13.96 3.42 -16.94
CA LEU A 221 -12.59 3.90 -16.72
C LEU A 221 -11.94 4.54 -17.95
N ARG A 222 -12.69 4.76 -19.05
CA ARG A 222 -12.13 5.32 -20.29
C ARG A 222 -11.40 6.65 -20.09
N ASN A 223 -11.96 7.54 -19.28
CA ASN A 223 -11.33 8.84 -19.00
C ASN A 223 -10.05 8.68 -18.18
N ALA A 224 -10.04 7.78 -17.19
CA ALA A 224 -8.86 7.49 -16.40
C ALA A 224 -7.75 6.84 -17.27
N VAL A 225 -8.11 5.98 -18.21
CA VAL A 225 -7.16 5.41 -19.20
C VAL A 225 -6.55 6.50 -20.07
N ALA A 226 -7.36 7.40 -20.63
CA ALA A 226 -6.87 8.50 -21.45
C ALA A 226 -5.92 9.41 -20.68
N GLU A 227 -6.23 9.69 -19.41
CA GLU A 227 -5.39 10.48 -18.53
C GLU A 227 -4.06 9.76 -18.21
N TYR A 228 -4.11 8.48 -17.90
CA TYR A 228 -2.92 7.64 -17.68
C TYR A 228 -1.99 7.69 -18.93
N GLU A 229 -2.54 7.46 -20.12
CA GLU A 229 -1.76 7.45 -21.37
C GLU A 229 -1.16 8.83 -21.69
N ARG A 230 -1.86 9.91 -21.35
CA ARG A 230 -1.38 11.29 -21.48
C ARG A 230 -0.25 11.60 -20.49
N CYS A 231 -0.35 11.13 -19.25
CA CYS A 231 0.61 11.47 -18.19
C CYS A 231 1.88 10.62 -18.22
N LYS A 232 1.81 9.40 -18.72
CA LYS A 232 2.97 8.48 -18.78
C LYS A 232 4.22 9.10 -19.45
N PRO A 233 4.15 9.69 -20.66
CA PRO A 233 5.33 10.31 -21.27
C PRO A 233 5.78 11.57 -20.53
N LEU A 234 4.88 12.33 -19.90
CA LEU A 234 5.23 13.51 -19.10
C LEU A 234 5.97 13.10 -17.81
N GLN A 235 5.55 12.03 -17.17
CA GLN A 235 6.26 11.47 -16.02
C GLN A 235 7.68 11.07 -16.37
N LYS A 236 7.86 10.38 -17.52
CA LYS A 236 9.18 10.03 -18.01
C LYS A 236 10.04 11.27 -18.27
N GLN A 237 9.47 12.29 -18.90
CA GLN A 237 10.18 13.56 -19.14
C GLN A 237 10.62 14.22 -17.83
N LEU A 238 9.76 14.22 -16.80
CA LEU A 238 10.10 14.69 -15.48
C LEU A 238 11.24 13.87 -14.87
N GLU A 239 11.17 12.54 -14.93
CA GLU A 239 12.21 11.67 -14.38
C GLU A 239 13.58 11.85 -15.05
N ASP A 240 13.59 11.94 -16.37
CA ASP A 240 14.81 12.19 -17.14
C ASP A 240 15.37 13.58 -16.78
N TRP A 241 14.52 14.58 -16.62
CA TRP A 241 14.90 15.92 -16.20
C TRP A 241 15.50 15.92 -14.78
N VAL A 242 14.83 15.34 -13.79
CA VAL A 242 15.34 15.22 -12.41
C VAL A 242 16.69 14.52 -12.39
N LYS A 243 16.80 13.36 -13.05
CA LYS A 243 18.04 12.54 -13.10
C LYS A 243 19.20 13.21 -13.86
N SER A 244 18.94 14.27 -14.62
CA SER A 244 20.00 15.07 -15.27
C SER A 244 20.74 15.98 -14.31
N HIS A 245 20.23 16.20 -13.10
CA HIS A 245 20.79 17.09 -12.10
C HIS A 245 21.86 16.44 -11.24
N LYS A 246 22.65 17.28 -10.56
CA LYS A 246 23.71 16.84 -9.67
C LYS A 246 23.16 16.11 -8.45
N THR A 247 23.68 14.93 -8.19
CA THR A 247 23.32 14.16 -7.00
C THR A 247 24.00 14.68 -5.73
N ILE A 248 23.28 14.61 -4.61
CA ILE A 248 23.81 14.90 -3.28
C ILE A 248 24.15 13.57 -2.61
N THR A 249 25.40 13.42 -2.20
CA THR A 249 25.86 12.19 -1.54
C THR A 249 25.54 12.26 -0.03
N LEU A 250 24.72 11.33 0.42
CA LEU A 250 24.41 11.15 1.85
C LEU A 250 25.45 10.26 2.52
N ASN A 251 25.56 10.33 3.85
CA ASN A 251 26.46 9.46 4.60
C ASN A 251 26.00 8.00 4.51
N SER A 252 26.95 7.08 4.43
CA SER A 252 26.69 5.64 4.39
C SER A 252 26.23 5.07 5.73
N ASP A 253 26.57 5.71 6.85
CA ASP A 253 26.03 5.37 8.17
C ASP A 253 24.60 5.93 8.29
N TRP A 254 23.59 5.07 8.31
CA TRP A 254 22.18 5.45 8.37
C TRP A 254 21.82 6.29 9.60
N ARG A 255 22.55 6.15 10.72
CA ARG A 255 22.33 6.93 11.94
C ARG A 255 22.77 8.38 11.84
N LYS A 256 23.66 8.67 10.89
CA LYS A 256 24.25 9.98 10.60
C LYS A 256 24.01 10.38 9.15
N ARG A 257 22.95 9.84 8.54
CA ARG A 257 22.70 9.91 7.11
C ARG A 257 22.75 11.35 6.58
N TYR A 258 22.29 12.30 7.36
CA TYR A 258 22.14 13.71 6.99
C TYR A 258 23.20 14.63 7.65
N ASP A 259 24.00 14.09 8.59
CA ASP A 259 24.96 14.90 9.35
C ASP A 259 26.05 15.46 8.43
N GLY A 260 26.23 16.78 8.45
CA GLY A 260 27.26 17.49 7.69
C GLY A 260 27.14 17.41 6.18
N VAL A 261 25.99 16.98 5.64
CA VAL A 261 25.75 16.90 4.20
C VAL A 261 25.67 18.30 3.60
N ASP A 262 26.45 18.54 2.53
CA ASP A 262 26.34 19.79 1.77
C ASP A 262 25.23 19.65 0.70
N PHE A 263 24.16 20.38 0.90
CA PHE A 263 23.02 20.45 -0.02
C PHE A 263 23.20 21.52 -1.10
N PHE A 264 24.35 22.24 -1.12
CA PHE A 264 24.72 23.30 -2.08
C PHE A 264 23.75 24.50 -2.12
N ASP A 265 22.97 24.75 -1.08
CA ASP A 265 21.91 25.74 -1.04
C ASP A 265 21.98 26.67 0.19
N LYS A 266 23.04 26.60 0.99
CA LYS A 266 23.21 27.37 2.22
C LYS A 266 23.15 28.89 2.03
N GLU A 267 23.39 29.40 0.80
CA GLU A 267 23.26 30.81 0.49
C GLU A 267 21.82 31.32 0.74
N ALA A 268 20.80 30.47 0.64
CA ALA A 268 19.41 30.81 0.91
C ALA A 268 19.15 31.25 2.38
N ALA A 269 20.04 30.88 3.31
CA ALA A 269 19.94 31.30 4.71
C ALA A 269 20.38 32.78 4.94
N ARG A 270 21.22 33.32 4.05
CA ARG A 270 21.85 34.63 4.29
C ARG A 270 20.87 35.78 4.34
N LEU A 271 21.09 36.74 5.21
CA LEU A 271 20.32 37.97 5.31
C LEU A 271 20.27 38.74 3.96
N SER A 272 21.42 38.81 3.27
CA SER A 272 21.57 39.48 1.96
C SER A 272 21.07 38.71 0.75
N TYR A 273 20.47 37.55 0.95
CA TYR A 273 19.97 36.74 -0.19
C TYR A 273 18.69 37.36 -0.76
N ALA A 274 18.70 37.59 -2.07
CA ALA A 274 17.58 38.21 -2.79
C ALA A 274 16.48 37.17 -3.05
N ASP A 275 15.35 37.27 -2.35
CA ASP A 275 14.22 36.36 -2.44
C ASP A 275 12.95 36.96 -3.08
N GLU A 276 13.05 38.14 -3.73
CA GLU A 276 11.91 38.87 -4.29
C GLU A 276 11.13 38.06 -5.32
N ASN A 277 11.83 37.20 -6.01
CA ASN A 277 11.24 36.36 -7.07
C ASN A 277 10.84 34.94 -6.59
N TRP A 278 10.90 34.67 -5.30
CA TRP A 278 10.35 33.42 -4.77
C TRP A 278 8.83 33.47 -4.77
N LYS A 279 8.20 32.30 -4.97
CA LYS A 279 6.76 32.18 -4.80
C LYS A 279 6.37 32.23 -3.33
N GLU A 280 5.08 32.49 -3.06
CA GLU A 280 4.54 32.54 -1.70
C GLU A 280 3.62 31.35 -1.43
N MET A 281 3.60 30.90 -0.17
CA MET A 281 2.72 29.85 0.35
C MET A 281 2.22 30.24 1.75
N GLU A 282 0.96 29.89 2.06
CA GLU A 282 0.40 30.04 3.41
C GLU A 282 0.92 28.95 4.33
N LEU A 283 1.61 29.32 5.41
CA LEU A 283 2.05 28.40 6.47
C LEU A 283 1.27 28.64 7.78
N PRO A 284 1.04 27.57 8.58
CA PRO A 284 1.49 26.19 8.38
C PRO A 284 0.63 25.44 7.36
N CYS A 285 1.27 24.52 6.64
CA CYS A 285 0.57 23.58 5.75
C CYS A 285 1.48 22.40 5.41
N TYR A 286 0.88 21.28 4.98
CA TYR A 286 1.58 20.30 4.15
C TYR A 286 1.80 20.91 2.77
N MET A 287 3.03 20.81 2.25
CA MET A 287 3.39 21.39 0.95
C MET A 287 2.95 20.53 -0.24
N ASP A 288 2.73 19.24 -0.02
CA ASP A 288 2.31 18.32 -1.06
C ASP A 288 0.95 18.71 -1.67
N ASN A 289 0.86 18.57 -2.98
CA ASN A 289 -0.33 18.88 -3.77
C ASN A 289 -0.81 20.35 -3.66
N ARG A 290 0.06 21.26 -3.20
CA ARG A 290 -0.21 22.70 -3.23
C ARG A 290 0.10 23.26 -4.62
N GLU A 291 -0.67 24.27 -5.01
CA GLU A 291 -0.41 25.00 -6.24
C GLU A 291 1.04 25.53 -6.24
N GLY A 292 1.80 25.17 -7.27
CA GLY A 292 3.19 25.60 -7.46
C GLY A 292 4.27 24.66 -6.94
N ILE A 293 3.95 23.65 -6.11
CA ILE A 293 4.87 22.54 -5.77
C ILE A 293 4.40 21.24 -6.37
N GLY A 294 3.10 20.90 -6.23
CA GLY A 294 2.56 19.62 -6.68
C GLY A 294 3.02 18.46 -5.79
N SER A 295 3.18 17.27 -6.34
CA SER A 295 3.80 16.13 -5.66
C SER A 295 5.31 16.30 -5.68
N PHE A 296 5.89 16.46 -4.49
CA PHE A 296 7.30 16.80 -4.35
C PHE A 296 7.83 16.32 -3.00
N ASP A 297 8.77 15.40 -3.05
CA ASP A 297 9.62 15.05 -1.94
C ASP A 297 10.99 15.70 -2.19
N GLY A 298 11.58 16.32 -1.15
CA GLY A 298 12.86 16.98 -1.37
C GLY A 298 13.18 18.06 -0.34
N ILE A 299 13.91 19.05 -0.77
CA ILE A 299 14.35 20.17 0.06
C ILE A 299 13.65 21.44 -0.38
N VAL A 300 12.94 22.06 0.55
CA VAL A 300 12.25 23.33 0.32
C VAL A 300 12.73 24.35 1.36
N TRP A 301 13.18 25.49 0.89
CA TRP A 301 13.43 26.64 1.74
C TRP A 301 12.18 27.48 1.89
N PHE A 302 11.90 27.87 3.13
CA PHE A 302 10.90 28.87 3.48
C PHE A 302 11.59 30.09 4.09
N ARG A 303 11.20 31.29 3.67
CA ARG A 303 11.78 32.53 4.16
C ARG A 303 10.68 33.54 4.51
N LYS A 304 10.90 34.28 5.61
CA LYS A 304 10.01 35.37 6.03
C LYS A 304 10.79 36.46 6.71
N TRP A 305 10.51 37.69 6.32
CA TRP A 305 10.88 38.88 7.07
C TRP A 305 9.89 39.08 8.20
N VAL A 306 10.38 39.33 9.41
CA VAL A 306 9.59 39.50 10.64
C VAL A 306 10.02 40.77 11.33
N ASP A 307 9.03 41.62 11.61
CA ASP A 307 9.22 42.83 12.43
C ASP A 307 8.98 42.46 13.91
N ILE A 308 9.93 42.79 14.75
CA ILE A 308 9.82 42.61 16.20
C ILE A 308 9.85 43.99 16.92
N PRO A 309 9.31 44.09 18.13
CA PRO A 309 9.43 45.28 18.93
C PRO A 309 10.89 45.70 19.15
N ILE A 310 11.18 46.98 19.05
CA ILE A 310 12.55 47.50 19.18
C ILE A 310 13.18 47.15 20.55
N GLU A 311 12.37 46.99 21.58
CA GLU A 311 12.79 46.58 22.92
C GLU A 311 13.22 45.11 23.03
N TRP A 312 13.04 44.34 21.96
CA TRP A 312 13.52 42.96 21.88
C TRP A 312 14.91 42.86 21.27
N VAL A 313 15.41 43.93 20.65
CA VAL A 313 16.75 43.94 20.09
C VAL A 313 17.79 43.71 21.20
N GLY A 314 18.70 42.76 20.94
CA GLY A 314 19.71 42.33 21.92
C GLY A 314 19.18 41.45 23.05
N LYS A 315 17.93 40.99 22.97
CA LYS A 315 17.40 39.97 23.89
C LYS A 315 17.45 38.57 23.25
N LYS A 316 17.53 37.57 24.09
CA LYS A 316 17.33 36.16 23.69
C LYS A 316 15.85 35.95 23.38
N LEU A 317 15.55 35.39 22.19
CA LEU A 317 14.19 35.08 21.77
C LEU A 317 14.02 33.56 21.59
N ILE A 318 12.78 33.14 21.64
CA ILE A 318 12.36 31.76 21.32
C ILE A 318 11.57 31.77 20.01
N LEU A 319 11.95 30.94 19.09
CA LEU A 319 11.23 30.68 17.84
C LEU A 319 10.51 29.34 17.95
N SER A 320 9.20 29.37 18.00
CA SER A 320 8.36 28.19 17.93
C SER A 320 7.82 27.99 16.50
N LEU A 321 7.97 26.79 15.95
CA LEU A 321 7.57 26.45 14.58
C LEU A 321 6.52 25.31 14.53
N GLY A 322 6.22 24.71 15.70
CA GLY A 322 5.38 23.50 15.73
C GLY A 322 6.05 22.30 15.05
N PRO A 323 5.28 21.27 14.70
CA PRO A 323 5.80 20.10 13.98
C PRO A 323 6.20 20.46 12.54
N ILE A 324 7.35 19.91 12.12
CA ILE A 324 7.84 19.98 10.73
C ILE A 324 8.05 18.53 10.22
N ASP A 325 7.47 18.22 9.12
CA ASP A 325 7.56 16.92 8.47
C ASP A 325 8.55 16.98 7.30
N ASP A 326 9.64 16.20 7.25
CA ASP A 326 10.23 15.26 8.25
C ASP A 326 11.24 15.98 9.16
N MET A 327 12.16 16.72 8.56
CA MET A 327 13.37 17.28 9.17
C MET A 327 13.52 18.76 8.82
N ASP A 328 14.30 19.49 9.62
CA ASP A 328 14.61 20.88 9.32
C ASP A 328 16.00 21.31 9.76
N ILE A 329 16.47 22.40 9.14
CA ILE A 329 17.58 23.23 9.62
C ILE A 329 17.12 24.69 9.55
N THR A 330 17.08 25.33 10.71
CA THR A 330 16.52 26.68 10.86
C THR A 330 17.59 27.73 11.13
N TYR A 331 17.44 28.88 10.47
CA TYR A 331 18.36 30.01 10.51
C TYR A 331 17.62 31.31 10.83
N VAL A 332 18.29 32.21 11.52
CA VAL A 332 17.86 33.59 11.70
C VAL A 332 19.02 34.53 11.32
N ASN A 333 18.76 35.48 10.45
CA ASN A 333 19.75 36.43 9.93
C ASN A 333 21.01 35.77 9.33
N GLY A 334 20.87 34.51 8.83
CA GLY A 334 21.96 33.71 8.27
C GLY A 334 22.70 32.83 9.26
N GLU A 335 22.46 32.98 10.56
CA GLU A 335 23.03 32.12 11.59
C GLU A 335 22.14 30.94 11.90
N LYS A 336 22.74 29.74 11.96
CA LYS A 336 21.99 28.52 12.32
C LYS A 336 21.63 28.54 13.79
N ILE A 337 20.33 28.52 14.09
CA ILE A 337 19.80 28.47 15.45
C ILE A 337 19.36 27.10 15.92
N GLY A 338 19.09 26.18 15.00
CA GLY A 338 18.68 24.84 15.36
C GLY A 338 18.58 23.90 14.16
N GLU A 339 18.48 22.61 14.46
CA GLU A 339 18.20 21.57 13.47
C GLU A 339 17.54 20.36 14.15
N THR A 340 16.68 19.66 13.38
CA THR A 340 16.12 18.38 13.76
C THR A 340 16.28 17.44 12.57
N LEU A 341 17.22 16.50 12.67
CA LEU A 341 17.57 15.55 11.62
C LEU A 341 17.28 14.11 12.06
N GLY A 342 17.06 13.24 11.10
CA GLY A 342 16.84 11.79 11.31
C GLY A 342 15.38 11.36 11.22
N ASP A 343 15.20 10.06 10.95
CA ASP A 343 13.88 9.46 10.69
C ASP A 343 12.94 9.54 11.90
N GLY A 344 11.63 9.62 11.62
CA GLY A 344 10.57 9.57 12.64
C GLY A 344 10.40 10.85 13.44
N LYS A 345 10.84 11.98 12.94
CA LYS A 345 10.75 13.30 13.60
C LYS A 345 9.57 14.15 13.11
N TRP A 346 8.79 13.68 12.17
CA TRP A 346 7.71 14.38 11.49
C TRP A 346 6.69 15.08 12.40
N ASN A 347 6.40 14.54 13.59
CA ASN A 347 5.42 15.10 14.52
C ASN A 347 6.03 15.80 15.76
N HIS A 348 7.36 15.96 15.81
CA HIS A 348 8.01 16.67 16.92
C HIS A 348 7.84 18.19 16.73
N SER A 349 7.43 18.89 17.75
CA SER A 349 7.45 20.35 17.75
C SER A 349 8.89 20.89 17.76
N ARG A 350 9.13 21.93 16.96
CA ARG A 350 10.39 22.65 16.91
C ARG A 350 10.28 23.91 17.74
N GLU A 351 11.21 24.06 18.65
CA GLU A 351 11.40 25.26 19.46
C GLU A 351 12.89 25.54 19.54
N TYR A 352 13.31 26.69 19.03
CA TYR A 352 14.71 27.06 18.93
C TYR A 352 14.99 28.37 19.62
N GLU A 353 16.15 28.43 20.31
CA GLU A 353 16.66 29.66 20.94
C GLU A 353 17.34 30.55 19.89
N ILE A 354 16.98 31.82 19.82
CA ILE A 354 17.68 32.83 19.04
C ILE A 354 18.59 33.59 20.00
N PRO A 355 19.93 33.46 19.86
CA PRO A 355 20.87 34.16 20.72
C PRO A 355 20.71 35.69 20.62
N ALA A 356 20.92 36.40 21.72
CA ALA A 356 20.80 37.88 21.79
C ALA A 356 21.66 38.60 20.76
N GLU A 357 22.85 38.06 20.49
CA GLU A 357 23.79 38.57 19.47
C GLU A 357 23.33 38.40 18.02
N THR A 358 22.30 37.59 17.78
CA THR A 358 21.68 37.41 16.44
C THR A 358 20.58 38.44 16.20
N VAL A 359 20.01 39.01 17.28
CA VAL A 359 18.91 39.98 17.24
C VAL A 359 19.47 41.42 17.17
N LEU A 360 19.94 41.80 15.98
CA LEU A 360 20.69 43.03 15.76
C LEU A 360 19.81 44.24 15.39
N SER A 361 18.58 44.01 14.94
CA SER A 361 17.62 45.05 14.53
C SER A 361 16.20 44.61 14.84
N ASN A 362 15.25 45.50 14.69
CA ASN A 362 13.82 45.16 14.77
C ASN A 362 13.28 44.45 13.52
N GLU A 363 14.06 44.35 12.45
CA GLU A 363 13.77 43.52 11.29
C GLU A 363 14.70 42.31 11.26
N MET A 364 14.17 41.13 11.07
CA MET A 364 14.94 39.88 10.97
C MET A 364 14.39 38.96 9.89
N VAL A 365 15.28 38.14 9.35
CA VAL A 365 14.92 37.08 8.40
C VAL A 365 14.96 35.74 9.10
N ILE A 366 13.84 35.02 9.07
CA ILE A 366 13.77 33.62 9.43
C ILE A 366 13.85 32.81 8.13
N ALA A 367 14.76 31.83 8.05
CA ALA A 367 14.94 30.95 6.92
C ALA A 367 14.98 29.49 7.40
N ILE A 368 14.07 28.67 6.88
CA ILE A 368 13.89 27.28 7.28
C ILE A 368 14.13 26.40 6.07
N ARG A 369 15.10 25.49 6.16
CA ARG A 369 15.30 24.41 5.21
C ARG A 369 14.50 23.21 5.69
N VAL A 370 13.41 22.87 5.04
CA VAL A 370 12.66 21.65 5.28
C VAL A 370 13.21 20.55 4.37
N ILE A 371 13.41 19.36 4.92
CA ILE A 371 13.90 18.18 4.22
C ILE A 371 12.82 17.11 4.38
N ASP A 372 12.20 16.74 3.27
CA ASP A 372 11.14 15.76 3.18
C ASP A 372 11.61 14.57 2.33
N CYS A 373 11.40 13.35 2.82
CA CYS A 373 11.83 12.12 2.17
C CYS A 373 10.66 11.21 1.76
N GLY A 374 9.44 11.71 1.86
CA GLY A 374 8.23 10.99 1.40
C GLY A 374 6.99 11.19 2.27
N ASN A 375 5.85 10.90 1.70
CA ASN A 375 4.47 11.01 2.20
C ASN A 375 3.96 12.44 2.28
N GLY A 376 4.28 13.22 3.28
CA GLY A 376 3.86 14.61 3.42
C GLY A 376 4.99 15.43 3.98
N GLY A 377 5.26 16.61 3.44
CA GLY A 377 6.31 17.48 3.89
C GLY A 377 5.81 18.86 4.27
N GLY A 378 6.55 19.58 5.09
CA GLY A 378 6.26 20.99 5.40
C GLY A 378 6.09 21.33 6.88
N LEU A 379 5.73 22.59 7.16
CA LEU A 379 5.37 23.03 8.50
C LEU A 379 3.88 22.71 8.72
N CYS A 380 3.59 21.61 9.43
CA CYS A 380 2.25 21.03 9.49
C CYS A 380 1.49 21.27 10.81
N GLY A 381 2.01 22.16 11.67
CA GLY A 381 1.38 22.53 12.93
C GLY A 381 0.13 23.41 12.80
N VAL A 382 -0.33 23.93 13.94
CA VAL A 382 -1.40 24.93 13.99
C VAL A 382 -0.83 26.33 13.88
N LYS A 383 -1.64 27.32 13.44
CA LYS A 383 -1.19 28.71 13.25
C LYS A 383 -0.61 29.34 14.51
N GLU A 384 -1.15 28.97 15.66
CA GLU A 384 -0.76 29.48 16.97
C GLU A 384 0.65 29.00 17.38
N ALA A 385 1.11 27.86 16.84
CA ALA A 385 2.43 27.32 17.11
C ALA A 385 3.55 28.03 16.33
N LEU A 386 3.22 28.79 15.28
CA LEU A 386 4.19 29.60 14.55
C LEU A 386 4.30 30.99 15.20
N CYS A 387 5.20 31.12 16.13
CA CYS A 387 5.37 32.41 16.86
C CYS A 387 6.82 32.63 17.33
N ILE A 388 7.10 33.88 17.70
CA ILE A 388 8.37 34.32 18.26
C ILE A 388 8.10 35.16 19.49
N TYR A 389 8.89 35.01 20.57
CA TYR A 389 8.73 35.73 21.82
C TYR A 389 10.05 35.80 22.59
N PRO A 390 10.24 36.78 23.51
CA PRO A 390 11.39 36.82 24.41
C PRO A 390 11.35 35.65 25.40
N GLU A 391 12.50 35.07 25.71
CA GLU A 391 12.60 33.97 26.67
C GLU A 391 11.89 34.32 28.00
N GLY A 392 10.93 33.44 28.37
CA GLY A 392 10.12 33.62 29.60
C GLY A 392 8.97 34.64 29.48
N GLU A 393 8.66 35.13 28.27
CA GLU A 393 7.58 36.09 28.02
C GLU A 393 6.63 35.59 26.93
N GLU A 394 6.12 34.32 27.05
CA GLU A 394 5.26 33.66 26.04
C GLU A 394 3.95 34.45 25.79
N ASP A 395 3.47 35.20 26.79
CA ASP A 395 2.29 36.06 26.67
C ASP A 395 2.47 37.23 25.68
N LYS A 396 3.71 37.52 25.29
CA LYS A 396 4.04 38.52 24.28
C LYS A 396 4.27 37.96 22.88
N ALA A 397 3.95 36.69 22.66
CA ALA A 397 4.23 36.01 21.39
C ALA A 397 3.64 36.73 20.18
N ILE A 398 4.47 36.95 19.17
CA ILE A 398 4.07 37.45 17.85
C ILE A 398 3.88 36.29 16.94
N ASN A 399 2.67 36.15 16.37
CA ASN A 399 2.37 35.12 15.40
C ASN A 399 3.04 35.40 14.06
N ILE A 400 3.75 34.43 13.51
CA ILE A 400 4.47 34.52 12.23
C ILE A 400 3.87 33.61 11.14
N ALA A 401 2.71 33.03 11.40
CA ALA A 401 1.96 32.31 10.38
C ALA A 401 1.53 33.18 9.20
N GLY A 402 0.94 32.62 8.18
CA GLY A 402 0.51 33.32 6.97
C GLY A 402 1.49 33.15 5.82
N LYS A 403 1.66 34.16 4.98
CA LYS A 403 2.48 34.06 3.77
C LYS A 403 3.97 33.97 4.07
N TRP A 404 4.60 32.95 3.52
CA TRP A 404 6.03 32.73 3.49
C TRP A 404 6.50 32.57 2.05
N LYS A 405 7.65 33.08 1.72
CA LYS A 405 8.32 32.81 0.45
C LYS A 405 8.92 31.41 0.47
N TYR A 406 8.87 30.68 -0.66
CA TYR A 406 9.45 29.36 -0.75
C TYR A 406 10.19 29.11 -2.05
N LEU A 407 11.19 28.22 -2.00
CA LEU A 407 11.92 27.72 -3.15
C LEU A 407 12.39 26.27 -2.92
N PRO A 408 11.95 25.30 -3.71
CA PRO A 408 12.56 23.97 -3.73
C PRO A 408 13.98 24.01 -4.32
N THR A 409 14.92 23.35 -3.65
CA THR A 409 16.35 23.36 -4.01
C THR A 409 16.93 21.98 -4.29
N ALA A 410 16.24 20.92 -3.95
CA ALA A 410 16.59 19.55 -4.36
C ALA A 410 15.36 18.66 -4.33
N GLU A 411 15.25 17.72 -5.27
CA GLU A 411 14.19 16.69 -5.30
C GLU A 411 14.74 15.35 -4.82
N TYR A 412 13.99 14.68 -3.96
CA TYR A 412 14.31 13.35 -3.45
C TYR A 412 13.60 12.28 -4.27
N LYS A 413 14.35 11.36 -4.85
CA LYS A 413 13.79 10.27 -5.64
C LYS A 413 14.65 9.01 -5.53
N ASP A 414 14.02 7.88 -5.28
CA ASP A 414 14.67 6.57 -5.20
C ASP A 414 15.88 6.54 -4.22
N GLY A 415 15.79 7.27 -3.09
CA GLY A 415 16.86 7.33 -2.09
C GLY A 415 17.97 8.34 -2.38
N VAL A 416 17.82 9.17 -3.40
CA VAL A 416 18.84 10.14 -3.86
C VAL A 416 18.24 11.54 -3.92
N PHE A 417 18.98 12.55 -3.46
CA PHE A 417 18.65 13.95 -3.71
C PHE A 417 19.33 14.45 -4.99
N TYR A 418 18.57 15.17 -5.81
CA TYR A 418 19.03 15.83 -7.03
C TYR A 418 18.93 17.34 -6.82
N SER A 419 20.08 18.05 -6.80
CA SER A 419 20.12 19.47 -6.45
C SER A 419 19.83 20.37 -7.63
N TYR A 420 19.01 21.37 -7.43
CA TYR A 420 18.69 22.43 -8.37
C TYR A 420 19.58 23.65 -8.17
N ASP A 421 19.91 24.37 -9.25
CA ASP A 421 20.69 25.59 -9.16
C ASP A 421 19.83 26.70 -8.51
N LEU A 422 20.27 27.12 -7.33
CA LEU A 422 19.63 28.14 -6.53
C LEU A 422 19.65 29.53 -7.24
N LYS A 423 20.71 29.86 -8.00
CA LYS A 423 20.88 31.15 -8.67
C LYS A 423 19.92 31.33 -9.84
N THR A 424 19.76 30.30 -10.63
CA THR A 424 18.83 30.28 -11.76
C THR A 424 17.41 29.93 -11.34
N ARG A 425 17.21 29.48 -10.10
CA ARG A 425 15.92 28.99 -9.59
C ARG A 425 15.40 27.88 -10.49
N GLU A 426 16.24 26.95 -10.80
CA GLU A 426 16.06 25.93 -11.83
C GLU A 426 14.79 25.11 -11.63
N TYR A 427 14.33 24.94 -10.37
CA TYR A 427 13.05 24.29 -10.04
C TYR A 427 11.87 24.82 -10.84
N TYR A 428 11.82 26.14 -11.16
CA TYR A 428 10.69 26.70 -11.90
C TYR A 428 10.62 26.25 -13.38
N ASN A 429 11.65 25.55 -13.86
CA ASN A 429 11.66 24.88 -15.15
C ASN A 429 11.29 23.40 -15.08
N ARG A 430 10.94 22.91 -13.88
CA ARG A 430 10.55 21.51 -13.66
C ARG A 430 9.34 21.15 -14.52
N PRO A 431 9.40 20.07 -15.31
CA PRO A 431 8.26 19.62 -16.09
C PRO A 431 7.05 19.31 -15.20
N GLU A 432 5.89 19.81 -15.58
CA GLU A 432 4.66 19.54 -14.85
C GLU A 432 4.06 18.21 -15.31
N VAL A 433 3.64 17.39 -14.34
CA VAL A 433 2.84 16.19 -14.58
C VAL A 433 1.46 16.42 -13.97
N PRO A 434 0.40 16.45 -14.78
CA PRO A 434 -0.93 16.82 -14.30
C PRO A 434 -1.57 15.86 -13.31
N VAL A 435 -1.09 14.60 -13.25
CA VAL A 435 -1.57 13.57 -12.33
C VAL A 435 -0.42 13.10 -11.46
N VAL A 436 -0.64 13.17 -10.16
CA VAL A 436 0.26 12.59 -9.17
C VAL A 436 0.18 11.08 -9.25
N LEU A 437 1.32 10.45 -9.54
CA LEU A 437 1.45 9.00 -9.53
C LEU A 437 1.40 8.48 -8.07
N ASN A 438 0.33 7.78 -7.73
CA ASN A 438 0.11 7.27 -6.38
C ASN A 438 -0.67 5.94 -6.37
N MET A 439 -1.02 5.44 -5.18
CA MET A 439 -1.77 4.22 -4.97
C MET A 439 -3.18 4.19 -5.61
N LYS A 440 -3.71 5.34 -6.04
CA LYS A 440 -5.02 5.43 -6.71
C LYS A 440 -4.92 5.52 -8.23
N THR A 441 -3.72 5.73 -8.76
CA THR A 441 -3.51 5.75 -10.22
C THR A 441 -3.77 4.37 -10.80
N ILE A 442 -4.59 4.29 -11.85
CA ILE A 442 -4.93 3.00 -12.48
C ILE A 442 -3.66 2.25 -12.87
N SER A 443 -3.65 0.95 -12.69
CA SER A 443 -2.54 0.03 -13.02
C SER A 443 -1.20 0.31 -12.30
N ALA A 444 -1.07 1.37 -11.52
CA ALA A 444 0.23 1.78 -10.98
C ALA A 444 0.78 0.82 -9.91
N ALA A 445 -0.08 0.30 -9.03
CA ALA A 445 0.30 -0.74 -8.07
C ALA A 445 0.55 -2.09 -8.77
N TYR A 446 -0.25 -2.42 -9.79
CA TYR A 446 0.01 -3.61 -10.61
C TYR A 446 1.40 -3.56 -11.24
N ASN A 447 1.75 -2.43 -11.88
CA ASN A 447 3.03 -2.29 -12.57
C ASN A 447 4.23 -2.45 -11.64
N ALA A 448 4.15 -1.90 -10.42
CA ALA A 448 5.29 -1.84 -9.51
C ALA A 448 5.32 -2.96 -8.45
N MET A 449 4.19 -3.62 -8.18
CA MET A 449 4.10 -4.59 -7.09
C MET A 449 3.63 -5.98 -7.55
N ILE A 450 2.72 -6.08 -8.52
CA ILE A 450 2.29 -7.38 -9.05
C ILE A 450 3.21 -7.86 -10.17
N ASN A 451 3.54 -6.99 -11.12
CA ASN A 451 4.37 -7.37 -12.27
C ASN A 451 5.76 -7.95 -11.88
N PRO A 452 6.48 -7.42 -10.87
CA PRO A 452 7.75 -7.98 -10.43
C PRO A 452 7.67 -9.43 -9.94
N VAL A 453 6.53 -9.85 -9.42
CA VAL A 453 6.34 -11.16 -8.79
C VAL A 453 5.44 -12.11 -9.58
N LYS A 454 4.90 -11.69 -10.72
CA LYS A 454 3.94 -12.47 -11.54
C LYS A 454 4.46 -13.83 -12.03
N ASN A 455 5.77 -14.03 -12.06
CA ASN A 455 6.37 -15.30 -12.42
C ASN A 455 6.53 -16.25 -11.21
N TYR A 456 6.28 -15.78 -9.99
CA TYR A 456 6.34 -16.63 -8.80
C TYR A 456 5.14 -17.59 -8.79
N THR A 457 5.40 -18.88 -8.58
CA THR A 457 4.32 -19.89 -8.55
C THR A 457 3.61 -19.82 -7.20
N ILE A 458 2.31 -19.53 -7.22
CA ILE A 458 1.47 -19.38 -6.03
C ILE A 458 0.25 -20.30 -6.09
N CYS A 459 -0.21 -20.72 -4.92
CA CYS A 459 -1.44 -21.51 -4.75
C CYS A 459 -2.70 -20.67 -4.98
N GLY A 460 -2.73 -19.46 -4.41
CA GLY A 460 -3.87 -18.57 -4.49
C GLY A 460 -3.61 -17.22 -3.88
N VAL A 461 -4.67 -16.43 -3.82
CA VAL A 461 -4.62 -15.05 -3.32
C VAL A 461 -5.69 -14.79 -2.27
N LEU A 462 -5.38 -13.92 -1.31
CA LEU A 462 -6.34 -13.34 -0.38
C LEU A 462 -6.43 -11.84 -0.66
N VAL A 463 -7.66 -11.34 -0.78
CA VAL A 463 -7.91 -9.94 -1.13
C VAL A 463 -8.87 -9.29 -0.13
N SER A 464 -8.51 -8.15 0.43
CA SER A 464 -9.40 -7.31 1.23
C SER A 464 -9.34 -5.88 0.71
N MET A 465 -10.33 -5.49 -0.09
CA MET A 465 -10.41 -4.17 -0.71
C MET A 465 -11.85 -3.84 -1.11
N GLY A 466 -12.12 -2.58 -1.36
CA GLY A 466 -13.42 -2.07 -1.78
C GLY A 466 -13.83 -0.78 -1.09
N GLU A 467 -13.20 -0.44 0.04
CA GLU A 467 -13.50 0.75 0.83
C GLU A 467 -13.32 2.04 0.01
N SER A 468 -12.26 2.13 -0.79
CA SER A 468 -12.01 3.28 -1.68
C SER A 468 -12.89 3.28 -2.95
N ASN A 469 -13.66 2.22 -3.18
CA ASN A 469 -14.61 2.12 -4.30
C ASN A 469 -16.08 2.29 -3.85
N VAL A 470 -16.35 2.56 -2.55
CA VAL A 470 -17.69 2.85 -2.05
C VAL A 470 -18.30 4.02 -2.82
N GLY A 471 -19.59 3.91 -3.18
CA GLY A 471 -20.28 4.83 -4.11
C GLY A 471 -20.19 4.42 -5.58
N ARG A 472 -19.41 3.38 -5.92
CA ARG A 472 -19.20 2.88 -7.30
C ARG A 472 -19.51 1.37 -7.42
N SER A 473 -20.52 0.89 -6.70
CA SER A 473 -20.82 -0.54 -6.57
C SER A 473 -21.26 -1.19 -7.88
N THR A 474 -21.96 -0.48 -8.75
CA THR A 474 -22.35 -0.99 -10.08
C THR A 474 -21.12 -1.20 -10.98
N GLU A 475 -20.15 -0.31 -10.93
CA GLU A 475 -18.86 -0.44 -11.62
C GLU A 475 -18.06 -1.61 -11.03
N TYR A 476 -18.09 -1.78 -9.71
CA TYR A 476 -17.36 -2.83 -9.00
C TYR A 476 -17.72 -4.24 -9.47
N LEU A 477 -18.96 -4.47 -9.90
CA LEU A 477 -19.40 -5.74 -10.52
C LEU A 477 -18.64 -6.10 -11.81
N LYS A 478 -18.00 -5.15 -12.46
CA LYS A 478 -17.14 -5.38 -13.63
C LYS A 478 -15.66 -5.34 -13.24
N LEU A 479 -15.32 -4.42 -12.35
CA LEU A 479 -13.95 -4.15 -11.95
C LEU A 479 -13.32 -5.30 -11.15
N PHE A 480 -14.04 -5.87 -10.19
CA PHE A 480 -13.51 -6.89 -9.32
C PHE A 480 -13.31 -8.26 -10.03
N PRO A 481 -14.22 -8.73 -10.88
CA PRO A 481 -13.94 -9.88 -11.76
C PRO A 481 -12.78 -9.62 -12.74
N ALA A 482 -12.61 -8.38 -13.22
CA ALA A 482 -11.48 -8.00 -14.06
C ALA A 482 -10.15 -8.11 -13.30
N LEU A 483 -10.11 -7.73 -12.01
CA LEU A 483 -8.94 -7.94 -11.15
C LEU A 483 -8.53 -9.42 -11.09
N ALA A 484 -9.48 -10.31 -10.81
CA ALA A 484 -9.21 -11.75 -10.76
C ALA A 484 -8.71 -12.29 -12.10
N THR A 485 -9.27 -11.83 -13.21
CA THR A 485 -8.85 -12.19 -14.57
C THR A 485 -7.44 -11.71 -14.87
N SER A 486 -7.13 -10.44 -14.56
CA SER A 486 -5.81 -9.83 -14.70
C SER A 486 -4.74 -10.66 -13.98
N TRP A 487 -4.98 -10.99 -12.71
CA TRP A 487 -3.98 -11.72 -11.92
C TRP A 487 -3.83 -13.18 -12.35
N ARG A 488 -4.91 -13.88 -12.68
CA ARG A 488 -4.82 -15.24 -13.24
C ARG A 488 -4.01 -15.29 -14.53
N THR A 489 -4.17 -14.26 -15.37
CA THR A 489 -3.39 -14.10 -16.59
C THR A 489 -1.92 -13.81 -16.28
N ALA A 490 -1.65 -12.89 -15.36
CA ALA A 490 -0.29 -12.51 -14.96
C ALA A 490 0.49 -13.68 -14.37
N PHE A 491 -0.11 -14.41 -13.42
CA PHE A 491 0.49 -15.59 -12.77
C PHE A 491 0.40 -16.87 -13.61
N LYS A 492 -0.21 -16.81 -14.80
CA LYS A 492 -0.41 -17.98 -15.71
C LYS A 492 -1.10 -19.17 -15.02
N ASN A 493 -2.01 -18.86 -14.11
CA ASN A 493 -2.76 -19.84 -13.32
C ASN A 493 -4.26 -19.55 -13.41
N PRO A 494 -4.98 -20.10 -14.41
CA PRO A 494 -6.41 -19.88 -14.61
C PRO A 494 -7.27 -20.41 -13.45
N ASP A 495 -6.76 -21.43 -12.74
CA ASP A 495 -7.45 -22.08 -11.62
C ASP A 495 -7.04 -21.52 -10.25
N MET A 496 -6.24 -20.46 -10.23
CA MET A 496 -5.78 -19.81 -9.00
C MET A 496 -6.94 -19.51 -8.07
N LYS A 497 -6.83 -19.95 -6.82
CA LYS A 497 -7.83 -19.67 -5.77
C LYS A 497 -7.85 -18.17 -5.47
N PHE A 498 -9.07 -17.62 -5.39
CA PHE A 498 -9.28 -16.17 -5.21
C PHE A 498 -10.25 -15.96 -4.05
N TYR A 499 -9.70 -15.78 -2.84
CA TYR A 499 -10.52 -15.55 -1.66
C TYR A 499 -10.53 -14.05 -1.31
N PHE A 500 -11.70 -13.53 -0.96
CA PHE A 500 -11.83 -12.11 -0.66
C PHE A 500 -12.82 -11.85 0.47
N SER A 501 -12.64 -10.74 1.18
CA SER A 501 -13.60 -10.30 2.20
C SER A 501 -14.53 -9.23 1.67
N GLN A 502 -15.77 -9.22 2.20
CA GLN A 502 -16.59 -8.02 2.15
C GLN A 502 -15.93 -6.88 2.94
N ILE A 503 -16.25 -5.62 2.60
CA ILE A 503 -15.91 -4.48 3.47
C ILE A 503 -16.73 -4.56 4.76
N ALA A 504 -16.16 -4.06 5.85
CA ALA A 504 -16.88 -3.98 7.12
C ALA A 504 -18.03 -2.95 7.05
N PRO A 505 -19.14 -3.16 7.80
CA PRO A 505 -20.19 -2.14 7.92
C PRO A 505 -19.61 -0.89 8.59
N TYR A 506 -19.79 0.25 7.93
CA TYR A 506 -19.34 1.55 8.39
C TYR A 506 -20.03 2.66 7.59
N PRO A 507 -20.41 3.80 8.19
CA PRO A 507 -21.00 4.93 7.48
C PRO A 507 -19.92 5.73 6.75
N TYR A 508 -19.44 5.21 5.60
CA TYR A 508 -18.47 5.90 4.77
C TYR A 508 -18.99 7.25 4.28
N GLN A 509 -18.11 8.21 4.08
CA GLN A 509 -18.47 9.55 3.62
C GLN A 509 -19.22 9.54 2.27
N ALA A 510 -18.88 8.62 1.37
CA ALA A 510 -19.59 8.44 0.11
C ALA A 510 -20.99 7.83 0.27
N GLY A 511 -21.32 7.28 1.47
CA GLY A 511 -22.55 6.54 1.71
C GLY A 511 -22.60 5.20 0.98
N GLU A 512 -23.72 4.46 1.16
CA GLU A 512 -24.07 3.29 0.35
C GLU A 512 -23.09 2.10 0.45
N SER A 513 -22.41 1.93 1.60
CA SER A 513 -21.53 0.78 1.81
C SER A 513 -22.25 -0.57 1.71
N GLN A 514 -23.58 -0.59 1.97
CA GLN A 514 -24.43 -1.76 1.76
C GLN A 514 -24.48 -2.18 0.28
N CYS A 515 -24.48 -1.22 -0.65
CA CYS A 515 -24.44 -1.49 -2.09
C CYS A 515 -23.11 -2.11 -2.49
N MET A 516 -22.01 -1.65 -1.91
CA MET A 516 -20.69 -2.23 -2.14
C MET A 516 -20.60 -3.67 -1.59
N ARG A 517 -21.10 -3.93 -0.37
CA ARG A 517 -21.15 -5.29 0.18
C ARG A 517 -21.98 -6.23 -0.69
N GLU A 518 -23.10 -5.75 -1.22
CA GLU A 518 -23.92 -6.53 -2.16
C GLU A 518 -23.21 -6.77 -3.49
N ALA A 519 -22.49 -5.77 -4.01
CA ALA A 519 -21.67 -5.97 -5.21
C ALA A 519 -20.58 -7.03 -4.98
N GLN A 520 -19.90 -6.99 -3.84
CA GLN A 520 -18.91 -8.01 -3.46
C GLN A 520 -19.55 -9.40 -3.37
N ARG A 521 -20.71 -9.54 -2.73
CA ARG A 521 -21.45 -10.81 -2.67
C ARG A 521 -21.78 -11.35 -4.07
N ARG A 522 -22.23 -10.49 -4.98
CA ARG A 522 -22.53 -10.91 -6.37
C ARG A 522 -21.27 -11.26 -7.16
N CYS A 523 -20.14 -10.63 -6.88
CA CYS A 523 -18.86 -10.95 -7.52
C CYS A 523 -18.41 -12.39 -7.27
N GLN A 524 -18.76 -13.01 -6.14
CA GLN A 524 -18.45 -14.42 -5.87
C GLN A 524 -18.97 -15.33 -6.98
N ALA A 525 -20.20 -15.12 -7.45
CA ALA A 525 -20.77 -15.91 -8.54
C ALA A 525 -20.15 -15.60 -9.93
N LEU A 526 -19.48 -14.44 -10.07
CA LEU A 526 -18.86 -14.01 -11.33
C LEU A 526 -17.38 -14.44 -11.42
N ILE A 527 -16.76 -14.85 -10.30
CA ILE A 527 -15.34 -15.23 -10.25
C ILE A 527 -15.25 -16.72 -9.95
N PRO A 528 -14.95 -17.60 -10.93
CA PRO A 528 -14.74 -19.02 -10.68
C PRO A 528 -13.66 -19.28 -9.62
N ASN A 529 -13.69 -20.41 -8.91
CA ASN A 529 -12.71 -20.77 -7.88
C ASN A 529 -12.48 -19.64 -6.84
N SER A 530 -13.54 -18.95 -6.42
CA SER A 530 -13.50 -17.90 -5.42
C SER A 530 -14.29 -18.28 -4.17
N GLY A 531 -13.97 -17.60 -3.07
CA GLY A 531 -14.70 -17.68 -1.81
C GLY A 531 -14.76 -16.31 -1.14
N MET A 532 -15.92 -15.95 -0.61
CA MET A 532 -16.12 -14.67 0.07
C MET A 532 -16.16 -14.86 1.59
N VAL A 533 -15.47 -13.99 2.30
CA VAL A 533 -15.48 -13.92 3.77
C VAL A 533 -16.38 -12.77 4.21
N SER A 534 -17.43 -13.08 4.96
CA SER A 534 -18.24 -12.06 5.62
C SER A 534 -17.54 -11.57 6.89
N VAL A 535 -17.45 -10.25 7.04
CA VAL A 535 -16.99 -9.55 8.25
C VAL A 535 -18.07 -8.63 8.80
N LEU A 536 -19.34 -8.96 8.54
CA LEU A 536 -20.49 -8.19 8.92
C LEU A 536 -20.58 -7.95 10.44
N ASP A 537 -20.12 -8.91 11.22
CA ASP A 537 -20.11 -8.92 12.68
C ASP A 537 -18.88 -8.26 13.32
N PHE A 538 -17.95 -7.73 12.51
CA PHE A 538 -16.71 -7.07 12.98
C PHE A 538 -16.75 -5.54 12.83
N GLY A 539 -17.87 -4.98 12.37
CA GLY A 539 -18.02 -3.54 12.19
C GLY A 539 -17.74 -2.75 13.48
N ASN A 540 -17.15 -1.58 13.32
CA ASN A 540 -16.97 -0.60 14.38
C ASN A 540 -17.56 0.74 13.92
N ARG A 541 -18.50 1.30 14.70
CA ARG A 541 -19.17 2.56 14.37
C ARG A 541 -18.22 3.75 14.20
N TYR A 542 -17.07 3.70 14.86
CA TYR A 542 -16.10 4.80 14.89
C TYR A 542 -14.90 4.58 13.95
N GLY A 543 -14.82 3.43 13.29
CA GLY A 543 -13.77 3.11 12.33
C GLY A 543 -14.10 1.86 11.51
N PHE A 544 -13.64 1.81 10.29
CA PHE A 544 -13.81 0.65 9.41
C PHE A 544 -12.70 -0.40 9.54
N HIS A 545 -11.73 -0.14 10.40
CA HIS A 545 -10.66 -1.08 10.71
C HIS A 545 -11.07 -1.95 11.90
N TYR A 546 -11.39 -3.20 11.64
CA TYR A 546 -11.77 -4.13 12.71
C TYR A 546 -10.55 -4.78 13.36
N ALA A 547 -10.62 -4.93 14.70
CA ALA A 547 -9.54 -5.53 15.50
C ALA A 547 -9.48 -7.07 15.40
N GLN A 548 -10.56 -7.72 14.91
CA GLN A 548 -10.75 -9.18 14.88
C GLN A 548 -10.01 -9.83 13.69
N LYS A 549 -8.72 -9.50 13.50
CA LYS A 549 -7.93 -10.01 12.36
C LYS A 549 -7.75 -11.52 12.40
N GLN A 550 -7.61 -12.11 13.59
CA GLN A 550 -7.50 -13.56 13.73
C GLN A 550 -8.75 -14.26 13.22
N GLN A 551 -9.93 -13.86 13.68
CA GLN A 551 -11.19 -14.49 13.28
C GLN A 551 -11.47 -14.34 11.78
N ALA A 552 -11.14 -13.18 11.20
CA ALA A 552 -11.26 -12.98 9.76
C ALA A 552 -10.29 -13.89 8.98
N ALA A 553 -9.05 -14.01 9.45
CA ALA A 553 -8.04 -14.90 8.85
C ALA A 553 -8.45 -16.38 8.92
N GLU A 554 -9.05 -16.81 10.04
CA GLU A 554 -9.59 -18.17 10.20
C GLU A 554 -10.74 -18.45 9.22
N ARG A 555 -11.58 -17.44 8.92
CA ARG A 555 -12.62 -17.54 7.87
C ARG A 555 -12.00 -17.69 6.47
N PHE A 556 -10.93 -16.98 6.17
CA PHE A 556 -10.16 -17.18 4.93
C PHE A 556 -9.53 -18.58 4.89
N ALA A 557 -8.96 -19.04 6.01
CA ALA A 557 -8.33 -20.36 6.09
C ALA A 557 -9.33 -21.49 5.90
N ALA A 558 -10.59 -21.36 6.32
CA ALA A 558 -11.63 -22.36 6.10
C ALA A 558 -11.83 -22.65 4.61
N TRP A 559 -11.88 -21.64 3.75
CA TRP A 559 -11.93 -21.80 2.30
C TRP A 559 -10.74 -22.61 1.78
N ALA A 560 -9.51 -22.24 2.16
CA ALA A 560 -8.31 -22.95 1.72
C ALA A 560 -8.27 -24.39 2.23
N LEU A 561 -8.61 -24.61 3.50
CA LEU A 561 -8.64 -25.96 4.11
C LEU A 561 -9.60 -26.88 3.37
N ASN A 562 -10.77 -26.39 2.98
CA ASN A 562 -11.75 -27.15 2.21
C ASN A 562 -11.30 -27.38 0.76
N ASP A 563 -10.92 -26.32 0.05
CA ASP A 563 -10.74 -26.33 -1.41
C ASP A 563 -9.37 -26.83 -1.87
N VAL A 564 -8.34 -26.62 -1.05
CA VAL A 564 -6.95 -26.96 -1.40
C VAL A 564 -6.48 -28.20 -0.63
N TYR A 565 -6.82 -28.26 0.65
CA TYR A 565 -6.30 -29.33 1.53
C TYR A 565 -7.31 -30.46 1.77
N GLY A 566 -8.51 -30.37 1.18
CA GLY A 566 -9.52 -31.43 1.24
C GLY A 566 -10.11 -31.70 2.63
N LYS A 567 -9.95 -30.75 3.57
CA LYS A 567 -10.56 -30.81 4.90
C LYS A 567 -12.01 -30.38 4.80
N LYS A 568 -12.94 -31.32 4.86
CA LYS A 568 -14.38 -31.02 4.84
C LYS A 568 -14.76 -30.17 6.07
N CYS A 569 -15.03 -28.90 5.85
CA CYS A 569 -15.51 -27.96 6.86
C CYS A 569 -16.44 -26.94 6.21
N GLU A 570 -17.30 -26.31 7.01
CA GLU A 570 -18.06 -25.15 6.55
C GLU A 570 -17.12 -23.99 6.26
N VAL A 571 -17.39 -23.25 5.20
CA VAL A 571 -16.50 -22.20 4.68
C VAL A 571 -17.14 -20.81 4.72
N SER A 572 -18.46 -20.73 4.79
CA SER A 572 -19.22 -19.49 4.77
C SER A 572 -20.36 -19.51 5.80
N GLY A 573 -20.94 -18.37 6.06
CA GLY A 573 -22.22 -18.26 6.74
C GLY A 573 -23.40 -18.52 5.79
N PRO A 574 -24.63 -18.43 6.27
CA PRO A 574 -25.81 -18.61 5.44
C PRO A 574 -25.79 -17.67 4.23
N GLU A 575 -25.82 -18.24 3.03
CA GLU A 575 -25.90 -17.51 1.76
C GLU A 575 -27.31 -17.62 1.17
N PHE A 576 -27.90 -16.47 0.84
CA PHE A 576 -29.24 -16.44 0.22
C PHE A 576 -29.24 -17.16 -1.13
N SER A 577 -30.15 -18.14 -1.26
CA SER A 577 -30.29 -18.97 -2.45
C SER A 577 -31.61 -18.74 -3.18
N GLN A 578 -32.74 -18.76 -2.46
CA GLN A 578 -34.07 -18.68 -3.07
C GLN A 578 -35.05 -17.95 -2.17
N MET A 579 -36.04 -17.28 -2.79
CA MET A 579 -37.14 -16.61 -2.12
C MET A 579 -38.49 -17.12 -2.65
N ILE A 580 -39.43 -17.34 -1.73
CA ILE A 580 -40.82 -17.71 -2.04
C ILE A 580 -41.78 -16.73 -1.28
N ILE A 581 -42.69 -16.10 -2.01
CA ILE A 581 -43.68 -15.19 -1.41
C ILE A 581 -45.00 -15.92 -1.29
N LYS A 582 -45.61 -15.89 -0.08
CA LYS A 582 -46.95 -16.45 0.19
C LYS A 582 -47.74 -15.43 1.03
N GLY A 583 -48.69 -14.74 0.38
CA GLY A 583 -49.47 -13.68 1.02
C GLY A 583 -48.58 -12.50 1.44
N ASP A 584 -48.60 -12.17 2.71
CA ASP A 584 -47.83 -11.10 3.33
C ASP A 584 -46.49 -11.58 3.95
N LYS A 585 -46.16 -12.87 3.78
CA LYS A 585 -44.88 -13.46 4.24
C LYS A 585 -43.96 -13.85 3.12
N VAL A 586 -42.68 -13.71 3.38
CA VAL A 586 -41.58 -14.12 2.49
C VAL A 586 -40.79 -15.22 3.16
N PHE A 587 -40.51 -16.30 2.43
CA PHE A 587 -39.73 -17.44 2.88
C PHE A 587 -38.40 -17.42 2.16
N LEU A 588 -37.30 -17.39 2.92
CA LEU A 588 -35.93 -17.36 2.41
C LEU A 588 -35.26 -18.70 2.65
N ILE A 589 -34.64 -19.23 1.62
CA ILE A 589 -33.86 -20.49 1.64
C ILE A 589 -32.39 -20.14 1.47
N PHE A 590 -31.53 -20.82 2.22
CA PHE A 590 -30.09 -20.55 2.27
C PHE A 590 -29.28 -21.81 1.94
N SER A 591 -28.10 -21.63 1.36
CA SER A 591 -26.98 -22.58 1.38
C SER A 591 -26.06 -22.29 2.57
N HIS A 592 -25.03 -23.09 2.78
CA HIS A 592 -24.09 -22.97 3.91
C HIS A 592 -24.79 -22.96 5.28
N VAL A 593 -25.60 -24.00 5.48
CA VAL A 593 -26.43 -24.15 6.68
C VAL A 593 -25.96 -25.32 7.56
N GLU A 594 -24.69 -25.64 7.57
CA GLU A 594 -24.16 -26.73 8.40
C GLU A 594 -24.43 -26.45 9.88
N GLY A 595 -24.95 -27.45 10.58
CA GLY A 595 -25.45 -27.32 11.95
C GLY A 595 -26.75 -26.52 12.11
N GLY A 596 -27.42 -26.20 10.99
CA GLY A 596 -28.67 -25.41 10.96
C GLY A 596 -28.48 -23.90 10.99
N LEU A 597 -29.56 -23.16 10.83
CA LEU A 597 -29.60 -21.70 11.00
C LEU A 597 -29.68 -21.36 12.49
N VAL A 598 -28.94 -20.36 12.93
CA VAL A 598 -28.80 -19.98 14.34
C VAL A 598 -29.06 -18.49 14.52
N CYS A 599 -29.87 -18.16 15.53
CA CYS A 599 -30.02 -16.81 16.06
C CYS A 599 -29.13 -16.66 17.31
N LYS A 600 -28.05 -15.88 17.21
CA LYS A 600 -27.22 -15.48 18.35
C LYS A 600 -27.83 -14.25 19.05
N GLY A 601 -28.96 -14.44 19.73
CA GLY A 601 -29.68 -13.35 20.41
C GLY A 601 -31.08 -13.76 20.76
N LYS A 602 -31.93 -12.78 21.12
CA LYS A 602 -33.34 -13.03 21.45
C LYS A 602 -34.18 -13.24 20.21
N HIS A 603 -33.86 -12.58 19.12
CA HIS A 603 -34.58 -12.64 17.84
C HIS A 603 -33.63 -12.27 16.70
N LEU A 604 -34.00 -12.63 15.48
CA LEU A 604 -33.29 -12.20 14.28
C LEU A 604 -33.48 -10.71 14.05
N THR A 605 -32.39 -10.00 13.79
CA THR A 605 -32.37 -8.55 13.58
C THR A 605 -32.05 -8.19 12.13
N ASN A 606 -32.19 -6.91 11.77
CA ASN A 606 -31.76 -6.31 10.52
C ASN A 606 -32.45 -6.82 9.25
N PHE A 607 -33.64 -7.44 9.35
CA PHE A 607 -34.44 -7.79 8.18
C PHE A 607 -35.42 -6.66 7.83
N GLN A 608 -35.64 -6.49 6.53
CA GLN A 608 -36.61 -5.58 5.94
C GLN A 608 -37.34 -6.28 4.81
N VAL A 609 -38.63 -6.02 4.64
CA VAL A 609 -39.37 -6.34 3.43
C VAL A 609 -39.56 -5.09 2.59
N VAL A 610 -39.52 -5.25 1.26
CA VAL A 610 -39.67 -4.14 0.32
C VAL A 610 -40.90 -4.38 -0.54
N ASP A 611 -41.75 -3.38 -0.68
CA ASP A 611 -42.98 -3.44 -1.49
C ASP A 611 -42.70 -3.19 -2.99
N ALA A 612 -43.74 -3.20 -3.80
CA ALA A 612 -43.66 -2.95 -5.25
C ALA A 612 -43.26 -1.52 -5.62
N LYS A 613 -43.34 -0.58 -4.67
CA LYS A 613 -42.94 0.83 -4.87
C LYS A 613 -41.51 1.08 -4.41
N GLY A 614 -40.82 0.06 -3.87
CA GLY A 614 -39.45 0.17 -3.35
C GLY A 614 -39.40 0.69 -1.90
N VAL A 615 -40.56 0.80 -1.20
CA VAL A 615 -40.58 1.19 0.20
C VAL A 615 -40.14 0.02 1.05
N ALA A 616 -39.15 0.24 1.91
CA ALA A 616 -38.64 -0.76 2.85
C ALA A 616 -39.33 -0.59 4.22
N TYR A 617 -39.74 -1.70 4.79
CA TYR A 617 -40.37 -1.80 6.12
C TYR A 617 -39.53 -2.71 7.01
N ASP A 618 -39.23 -2.31 8.22
CA ASP A 618 -38.56 -3.19 9.19
C ASP A 618 -39.42 -4.42 9.43
N ALA A 619 -38.78 -5.57 9.45
CA ALA A 619 -39.47 -6.85 9.42
C ALA A 619 -39.09 -7.75 10.59
N GLU A 620 -40.05 -8.52 11.04
CA GLU A 620 -39.87 -9.67 11.92
C GLU A 620 -39.33 -10.84 11.08
N ALA A 621 -38.49 -11.68 11.68
CA ALA A 621 -37.95 -12.86 11.05
C ALA A 621 -37.87 -14.04 12.02
N GLU A 622 -38.19 -15.24 11.56
CA GLU A 622 -38.22 -16.46 12.36
C GLU A 622 -37.60 -17.62 11.63
N ILE A 623 -36.75 -18.39 12.31
CA ILE A 623 -36.12 -19.58 11.81
C ILE A 623 -37.08 -20.77 11.92
N ASN A 624 -37.30 -21.44 10.78
CA ASN A 624 -38.11 -22.67 10.68
C ASN A 624 -37.26 -23.74 9.95
N GLY A 625 -36.42 -24.48 10.68
CA GLY A 625 -35.43 -25.38 10.11
C GLY A 625 -34.38 -24.58 9.32
N ASN A 626 -34.23 -24.87 8.02
CA ASN A 626 -33.29 -24.17 7.13
C ASN A 626 -33.96 -23.06 6.28
N VAL A 627 -35.13 -22.58 6.74
CA VAL A 627 -35.90 -21.51 6.10
C VAL A 627 -36.12 -20.38 7.09
N ILE A 628 -36.03 -19.14 6.63
CA ILE A 628 -36.43 -17.96 7.41
C ILE A 628 -37.73 -17.42 6.85
N SER A 629 -38.75 -17.26 7.73
CA SER A 629 -39.97 -16.52 7.44
C SER A 629 -39.75 -15.06 7.77
N VAL A 630 -40.04 -14.14 6.85
CA VAL A 630 -39.89 -12.68 7.04
C VAL A 630 -41.20 -11.97 6.73
N TRP A 631 -41.64 -11.06 7.60
CA TRP A 631 -42.85 -10.28 7.39
C TRP A 631 -42.81 -8.93 8.12
N ALA A 632 -43.58 -7.98 7.65
CA ALA A 632 -43.83 -6.72 8.36
C ALA A 632 -45.30 -6.44 8.41
N GLN A 633 -45.81 -5.94 9.57
CA GLN A 633 -47.22 -5.68 9.79
C GLN A 633 -47.79 -4.69 8.77
N ASP A 634 -46.99 -3.70 8.38
CA ASP A 634 -47.38 -2.58 7.50
C ASP A 634 -47.18 -2.88 6.02
N CYS A 635 -46.58 -4.04 5.67
CA CYS A 635 -46.38 -4.45 4.28
C CYS A 635 -47.22 -5.68 3.93
N LYS A 636 -48.34 -5.49 3.28
CA LYS A 636 -49.28 -6.58 2.90
C LYS A 636 -48.90 -7.25 1.56
N SER A 637 -48.01 -6.69 0.79
CA SER A 637 -47.61 -7.21 -0.53
C SER A 637 -46.09 -7.08 -0.74
N PRO A 638 -45.30 -7.83 0.04
CA PRO A 638 -43.84 -7.80 -0.10
C PRO A 638 -43.40 -8.28 -1.48
N LYS A 639 -42.35 -7.70 -2.02
CA LYS A 639 -41.74 -8.07 -3.28
C LYS A 639 -40.28 -8.50 -3.13
N ASN A 640 -39.57 -7.89 -2.21
CA ASN A 640 -38.18 -8.19 -1.95
C ASN A 640 -37.91 -8.19 -0.43
N VAL A 641 -36.73 -8.73 -0.09
CA VAL A 641 -36.19 -8.72 1.28
C VAL A 641 -34.78 -8.13 1.26
N ARG A 642 -34.45 -7.38 2.28
CA ARG A 642 -33.13 -6.90 2.61
C ARG A 642 -32.70 -7.47 3.95
N TYR A 643 -31.45 -7.91 4.07
CA TYR A 643 -30.83 -8.27 5.34
C TYR A 643 -29.57 -7.46 5.55
N ALA A 644 -29.48 -6.75 6.67
CA ALA A 644 -28.34 -5.90 7.03
C ALA A 644 -27.93 -4.93 5.90
N TYR A 645 -28.91 -4.48 5.11
CA TYR A 645 -28.72 -3.64 3.93
C TYR A 645 -28.77 -2.16 4.29
N LYS A 646 -27.81 -1.71 5.10
CA LYS A 646 -27.62 -0.33 5.58
C LYS A 646 -26.13 -0.11 5.86
N ASP A 647 -25.68 1.15 5.88
CA ASP A 647 -24.26 1.50 6.05
C ASP A 647 -23.68 0.92 7.33
N TRP A 648 -24.30 1.21 8.45
CA TRP A 648 -23.96 0.67 9.75
C TRP A 648 -24.94 -0.43 10.16
N VAL A 649 -24.40 -1.52 10.71
CA VAL A 649 -25.17 -2.68 11.17
C VAL A 649 -24.88 -2.91 12.65
N ASP A 650 -25.90 -2.75 13.47
CA ASP A 650 -25.87 -3.11 14.88
C ASP A 650 -26.40 -4.54 15.06
N ASP A 651 -25.90 -5.23 16.06
CA ASP A 651 -26.44 -6.48 16.58
C ASP A 651 -26.69 -7.55 15.50
N VAL A 652 -25.59 -8.06 14.94
CA VAL A 652 -25.63 -9.18 13.97
C VAL A 652 -25.98 -10.47 14.69
N THR A 653 -27.17 -11.00 14.45
CA THR A 653 -27.67 -12.20 15.15
C THR A 653 -27.84 -13.43 14.26
N PHE A 654 -27.72 -13.32 12.94
CA PHE A 654 -27.97 -14.40 12.00
C PHE A 654 -26.67 -15.13 11.61
N TYR A 655 -26.58 -16.42 11.99
CA TYR A 655 -25.43 -17.30 11.80
C TYR A 655 -25.89 -18.70 11.33
N ASN A 656 -24.92 -19.53 10.95
CA ASN A 656 -25.12 -21.00 10.90
C ASN A 656 -24.56 -21.68 12.15
N GLY A 657 -24.82 -22.98 12.28
CA GLY A 657 -24.33 -23.79 13.40
C GLY A 657 -22.82 -23.94 13.47
N ALA A 658 -22.09 -23.72 12.38
CA ALA A 658 -20.65 -23.67 12.35
C ALA A 658 -20.08 -22.35 12.89
N GLY A 659 -20.92 -21.35 13.17
CA GLY A 659 -20.55 -20.10 13.78
C GLY A 659 -20.21 -18.94 12.85
N PHE A 660 -20.40 -19.13 11.53
CA PHE A 660 -20.20 -18.07 10.53
C PHE A 660 -21.43 -17.17 10.40
N PRO A 661 -21.27 -15.83 10.36
CA PRO A 661 -22.37 -14.91 10.14
C PRO A 661 -22.83 -14.95 8.68
N ALA A 662 -24.14 -14.73 8.46
CA ALA A 662 -24.63 -14.44 7.12
C ALA A 662 -24.01 -13.13 6.60
N SER A 663 -23.79 -13.04 5.29
CA SER A 663 -23.44 -11.77 4.64
C SER A 663 -24.69 -10.89 4.51
N SER A 664 -24.53 -9.56 4.42
CA SER A 664 -25.63 -8.70 4.02
C SER A 664 -26.08 -9.01 2.60
N PHE A 665 -27.39 -8.91 2.32
CA PHE A 665 -27.93 -9.13 0.98
C PHE A 665 -29.20 -8.35 0.71
N THR A 666 -29.52 -8.16 -0.57
CA THR A 666 -30.84 -7.82 -1.06
C THR A 666 -31.30 -8.80 -2.13
N THR A 667 -32.60 -9.06 -2.18
CA THR A 667 -33.21 -9.86 -3.26
C THR A 667 -33.57 -9.00 -4.48
N GLU A 668 -33.39 -7.70 -4.40
CA GLU A 668 -33.59 -6.74 -5.51
C GLU A 668 -32.54 -6.96 -6.59
N LYS A 669 -32.95 -6.94 -7.86
CA LYS A 669 -32.04 -7.23 -8.98
C LYS A 669 -31.09 -6.05 -9.27
N LYS A 670 -31.56 -4.82 -9.13
CA LYS A 670 -30.80 -3.61 -9.42
C LYS A 670 -30.07 -3.12 -8.17
N LEU A 671 -28.78 -2.86 -8.27
CA LEU A 671 -28.07 -2.05 -7.29
C LEU A 671 -28.47 -0.58 -7.50
N ILE A 672 -28.65 0.15 -6.41
CA ILE A 672 -28.96 1.57 -6.44
C ILE A 672 -27.67 2.28 -6.07
N ASP A 673 -26.94 2.79 -7.06
CA ASP A 673 -25.86 3.75 -6.85
C ASP A 673 -26.42 5.16 -7.03
N THR A 674 -26.07 6.08 -6.15
CA THR A 674 -26.41 7.49 -6.29
C THR A 674 -25.42 8.26 -7.18
N ALA A 675 -24.26 7.68 -7.49
CA ALA A 675 -23.32 8.29 -8.41
C ALA A 675 -23.86 8.20 -9.86
N GLU A 676 -24.19 9.32 -10.44
CA GLU A 676 -24.35 9.45 -11.88
C GLU A 676 -22.96 9.39 -12.53
N TYR A 677 -22.76 8.42 -13.44
CA TYR A 677 -21.52 8.26 -14.20
C TYR A 677 -21.55 9.04 -15.51
#